data_15e16c8484557cea72c8f709fe360d5f
#
_entry.id   15e16c8484557cea72c8f709fe360d5f
#
_cell.length_a   1.000
_cell.length_b   1.000
_cell.length_c   1.000
_cell.angle_alpha   90.00
_cell.angle_beta   90.00
_cell.angle_gamma   90.00
#
_symmetry.space_group_name_H-M   'P 1'
#
loop_
_entity.id
_entity.type
_entity.pdbx_description
1 polymer ?
#
loop_
_entity_poly.entity_id
_entity_poly.type
_entity_poly.pdbx_seq_one_letter_code
_entity_poly.pdbx_strand_id
1 'polypeptide(L)'
;TNAAAALASGEYILLMDNDDELAPSALHEFYQKIKKEGSEIIYSDMDIIDSKGKTRDPLCKPDWSPDLFLSQMYLGHLIGFKKSLFEKVGGFRGEFNGSQDYDLLLRMTEMTDKIGHVPEILYHWRDLPSSTAANPESKPYAQTAGLNAIQEHLDRVYGKGAATANETENLFVYDVRYHMNEEPKVSIIIPIKDHADLLKAAIDSIFAKTTYKNFEIIILNNNSEREETFTYLKKVKEEHDNVIVKDAAFEFNWSRLNNYGMKFATGDVYVCLNNDVEVIEPEWLTRLVEKAIRKDVGVVGGLLLYEDNTIQHAGVVIGMGGWADHVFKGMKPQHYGSPFVSPMVTRNVSAVTGACLAVSKATIEKIGGFDEKFIVCGSDIELALRANQHGLVNIYDPNVRLYHYESKSRDASKIPQIDFDLSDQMYKTYRKNGDPYYNRNLDYYCCQPKICAAVQQTVKEQEEKMLLKRKRETGLPQLDTNVYEITPYTFRKIEYPNRRMNLLVPSINAEHVFGGISTALKFFDTLVKALGYDARIILVDAEPDKAAIKKYSDEYTFVKAEDDSLVAKQIIPYSNRFNRSIPVSENDYFLFTGWWTAYCCQDAYVGFENTFGIKPNIFLYFIQDYEPGFYSWSTKYLLADSTYKSDYPTIAIFNSMLLKEFFDENHYHFTHSFAFDPVLNDGLRKALEQMPAQVDKKKQILVYGRPGTERNAFNLVVAALKKWVMMQPDIEEWEILSAGEMHRSIPLGNGKELVSVGKLTIEEYARTLQETYAGISLMCSPHPSYPPLEMSVFDVKTITNTYANKDLKDFNDNMVSLDNISPMNIATHLTEICKAYRPQVEHVTANPLYVKNEHVFDFIKDIKEILG
;
A
#
# COMPACT_ATOMS: atom_id res chain seq x y z
N THR A 1 26.11 32.88 1.73
CA THR A 1 24.72 32.77 1.27
C THR A 1 24.02 34.12 1.15
N ASN A 2 24.08 35.04 2.16
CA ASN A 2 23.47 36.39 2.07
C ASN A 2 23.99 37.22 0.87
N ALA A 3 25.30 37.18 0.57
CA ALA A 3 25.88 37.88 -0.60
C ALA A 3 25.30 37.31 -1.93
N ALA A 4 25.09 36.00 -2.04
CA ALA A 4 24.48 35.38 -3.20
C ALA A 4 23.01 35.76 -3.33
N ALA A 5 22.26 35.78 -2.22
CA ALA A 5 20.87 36.21 -2.19
C ALA A 5 20.66 37.68 -2.62
N ALA A 6 21.61 38.56 -2.27
CA ALA A 6 21.63 39.98 -2.70
C ALA A 6 21.80 40.13 -4.22
N LEU A 7 22.50 39.20 -4.88
CA LEU A 7 22.71 39.20 -6.35
C LEU A 7 21.53 38.54 -7.10
N ALA A 8 20.70 37.79 -6.41
CA ALA A 8 19.55 37.12 -7.04
C ALA A 8 18.55 38.15 -7.59
N SER A 9 18.13 38.01 -8.84
CA SER A 9 17.14 38.87 -9.50
C SER A 9 15.73 38.23 -9.53
N GLY A 10 15.61 36.96 -9.14
CA GLY A 10 14.34 36.22 -9.12
C GLY A 10 13.41 36.67 -8.00
N GLU A 11 12.11 36.46 -8.18
CA GLU A 11 11.09 36.70 -7.15
C GLU A 11 11.19 35.68 -6.00
N TYR A 12 11.67 34.46 -6.28
CA TYR A 12 11.89 33.39 -5.32
C TYR A 12 13.36 33.00 -5.28
N ILE A 13 13.83 32.60 -4.11
CA ILE A 13 15.16 32.04 -3.86
C ILE A 13 14.97 30.58 -3.46
N LEU A 14 15.72 29.68 -4.10
CA LEU A 14 15.79 28.27 -3.76
C LEU A 14 17.19 27.97 -3.19
N LEU A 15 17.22 27.19 -2.11
CA LEU A 15 18.46 26.74 -1.48
C LEU A 15 18.87 25.39 -2.06
N MET A 16 20.12 25.31 -2.51
CA MET A 16 20.72 24.07 -3.01
C MET A 16 22.17 24.01 -2.57
N ASP A 17 22.57 22.87 -2.03
CA ASP A 17 23.97 22.59 -1.75
C ASP A 17 24.73 22.23 -3.04
N ASN A 18 26.02 22.55 -3.09
CA ASN A 18 26.80 22.49 -4.32
C ASN A 18 27.20 21.06 -4.76
N ASP A 19 26.98 20.09 -3.91
CA ASP A 19 27.25 18.65 -4.11
C ASP A 19 26.00 17.80 -4.36
N ASP A 20 24.81 18.41 -4.29
CA ASP A 20 23.53 17.74 -4.42
C ASP A 20 22.96 17.79 -5.85
N GLU A 21 21.87 17.07 -6.08
CA GLU A 21 21.19 17.01 -7.38
C GLU A 21 19.70 17.36 -7.26
N LEU A 22 19.18 18.07 -8.29
CA LEU A 22 17.75 18.33 -8.45
C LEU A 22 17.12 17.34 -9.43
N ALA A 23 15.90 16.92 -9.15
CA ALA A 23 15.09 16.26 -10.16
C ALA A 23 14.84 17.21 -11.35
N PRO A 24 14.80 16.75 -12.61
CA PRO A 24 14.62 17.60 -13.78
C PRO A 24 13.34 18.44 -13.75
N SER A 25 12.29 17.99 -13.07
CA SER A 25 11.00 18.68 -12.92
C SER A 25 10.96 19.68 -11.76
N ALA A 26 11.98 19.76 -10.90
CA ALA A 26 11.93 20.48 -9.62
C ALA A 26 11.42 21.92 -9.74
N LEU A 27 12.01 22.70 -10.64
CA LEU A 27 11.62 24.10 -10.83
C LEU A 27 10.20 24.24 -11.39
N HIS A 28 9.79 23.31 -12.26
CA HIS A 28 8.45 23.31 -12.83
C HIS A 28 7.39 23.06 -11.75
N GLU A 29 7.59 22.05 -10.93
CA GLU A 29 6.66 21.68 -9.86
C GLU A 29 6.52 22.79 -8.82
N PHE A 30 7.63 23.42 -8.44
CA PHE A 30 7.65 24.59 -7.56
C PHE A 30 6.88 25.78 -8.17
N TYR A 31 7.14 26.08 -9.45
CA TYR A 31 6.41 27.16 -10.15
C TYR A 31 4.90 26.88 -10.20
N GLN A 32 4.47 25.66 -10.51
CA GLN A 32 3.05 25.29 -10.56
C GLN A 32 2.39 25.43 -9.18
N LYS A 33 3.05 24.99 -8.13
CA LYS A 33 2.55 25.10 -6.75
C LYS A 33 2.42 26.56 -6.32
N ILE A 34 3.46 27.36 -6.56
CA ILE A 34 3.43 28.82 -6.27
C ILE A 34 2.28 29.49 -7.02
N LYS A 35 2.16 29.23 -8.33
CA LYS A 35 1.09 29.82 -9.16
C LYS A 35 -0.30 29.43 -8.69
N LYS A 36 -0.48 28.20 -8.25
CA LYS A 36 -1.79 27.67 -7.84
C LYS A 36 -2.22 28.16 -6.45
N GLU A 37 -1.29 28.22 -5.50
CA GLU A 37 -1.60 28.44 -4.09
C GLU A 37 -1.08 29.78 -3.53
N GLY A 38 -0.20 30.46 -4.25
CA GLY A 38 0.43 31.68 -3.79
C GLY A 38 1.38 31.46 -2.60
N SER A 39 1.99 30.29 -2.53
CA SER A 39 2.91 29.91 -1.44
C SER A 39 4.09 30.87 -1.37
N GLU A 40 4.43 31.36 -0.18
CA GLU A 40 5.58 32.25 0.06
C GLU A 40 6.79 31.48 0.59
N ILE A 41 6.55 30.32 1.22
CA ILE A 41 7.55 29.27 1.52
C ILE A 41 7.08 27.99 0.84
N ILE A 42 7.99 27.23 0.24
CA ILE A 42 7.68 26.01 -0.48
C ILE A 42 8.78 24.98 -0.26
N TYR A 43 8.40 23.71 -0.07
CA TYR A 43 9.34 22.60 0.12
C TYR A 43 8.87 21.35 -0.59
N SER A 44 9.78 20.39 -0.80
CA SER A 44 9.50 19.11 -1.44
C SER A 44 9.99 17.93 -0.62
N ASP A 45 9.58 16.72 -1.02
CA ASP A 45 10.17 15.47 -0.57
C ASP A 45 11.61 15.34 -1.08
N MET A 46 12.40 14.45 -0.47
CA MET A 46 13.80 14.23 -0.81
C MET A 46 14.21 12.77 -0.63
N ASP A 47 15.33 12.38 -1.20
CA ASP A 47 16.01 11.13 -0.92
C ASP A 47 17.53 11.33 -0.80
N ILE A 48 18.26 10.25 -0.52
CA ILE A 48 19.72 10.25 -0.47
C ILE A 48 20.26 9.59 -1.73
N ILE A 49 21.27 10.21 -2.36
CA ILE A 49 21.96 9.65 -3.53
C ILE A 49 23.41 9.28 -3.16
N ASP A 50 23.82 8.05 -3.47
CA ASP A 50 25.20 7.60 -3.25
C ASP A 50 26.16 8.06 -4.36
N SER A 51 27.46 7.82 -4.17
CA SER A 51 28.50 8.18 -5.15
C SER A 51 28.36 7.48 -6.52
N LYS A 52 27.50 6.45 -6.62
CA LYS A 52 27.21 5.71 -7.86
C LYS A 52 25.91 6.16 -8.53
N GLY A 53 25.25 7.19 -7.98
CA GLY A 53 23.96 7.68 -8.49
C GLY A 53 22.75 6.83 -8.09
N LYS A 54 22.89 5.93 -7.10
CA LYS A 54 21.76 5.12 -6.60
C LYS A 54 21.08 5.85 -5.46
N THR A 55 19.76 6.04 -5.56
CA THR A 55 18.93 6.66 -4.53
C THR A 55 18.51 5.65 -3.45
N ARG A 56 18.39 6.13 -2.21
CA ARG A 56 17.94 5.38 -1.03
C ARG A 56 17.27 6.29 -0.01
N ASP A 57 16.68 5.70 1.01
CA ASP A 57 16.12 6.37 2.19
C ASP A 57 15.27 7.62 1.84
N PRO A 58 14.26 7.49 0.97
CA PRO A 58 13.38 8.59 0.66
C PRO A 58 12.65 9.08 1.90
N LEU A 59 12.45 10.40 2.01
CA LEU A 59 11.68 11.04 3.07
C LEU A 59 10.44 11.70 2.45
N CYS A 60 9.30 11.08 2.67
CA CYS A 60 7.99 11.59 2.29
C CYS A 60 7.44 12.45 3.44
N LYS A 61 7.49 13.75 3.27
CA LYS A 61 7.15 14.74 4.31
C LYS A 61 5.63 14.93 4.41
N PRO A 62 5.10 15.28 5.60
CA PRO A 62 3.72 15.77 5.71
C PRO A 62 3.60 17.18 5.12
N ASP A 63 2.37 17.65 4.91
CA ASP A 63 2.08 19.07 4.71
C ASP A 63 2.48 19.87 5.96
N TRP A 64 2.30 21.19 5.93
CA TRP A 64 2.75 22.06 7.02
C TRP A 64 2.27 21.59 8.40
N SER A 65 3.23 21.28 9.26
CA SER A 65 3.03 20.75 10.60
C SER A 65 3.88 21.55 11.61
N PRO A 66 3.32 22.64 12.19
CA PRO A 66 4.09 23.56 13.04
C PRO A 66 4.70 22.90 14.27
N ASP A 67 4.01 21.98 14.95
CA ASP A 67 4.56 21.28 16.11
C ASP A 67 5.65 20.27 15.71
N LEU A 68 5.57 19.65 14.53
CA LEU A 68 6.65 18.85 13.99
C LEU A 68 7.86 19.73 13.65
N PHE A 69 7.63 20.91 13.09
CA PHE A 69 8.69 21.84 12.75
C PHE A 69 9.44 22.33 13.98
N LEU A 70 8.78 22.46 15.12
CA LEU A 70 9.42 22.73 16.42
C LEU A 70 10.15 21.50 17.00
N SER A 71 9.79 20.29 16.57
CA SER A 71 10.44 19.06 17.03
C SER A 71 11.64 18.65 16.19
N GLN A 72 11.64 18.99 14.90
CA GLN A 72 12.76 18.74 13.99
C GLN A 72 12.66 19.58 12.72
N MET A 73 13.79 19.89 12.10
CA MET A 73 13.87 20.56 10.81
C MET A 73 13.47 19.61 9.67
N TYR A 74 12.17 19.20 9.61
CA TYR A 74 11.69 18.23 8.63
C TYR A 74 11.56 18.77 7.21
N LEU A 75 11.49 20.11 7.04
CA LEU A 75 11.39 20.74 5.72
C LEU A 75 12.60 20.39 4.84
N GLY A 76 13.81 20.37 5.41
CA GLY A 76 15.07 19.95 4.76
C GLY A 76 15.25 20.60 3.38
N HIS A 77 15.67 19.82 2.41
CA HIS A 77 15.80 20.22 1.00
C HIS A 77 14.73 19.51 0.15
N LEU A 78 14.26 20.00 -1.01
CA LEU A 78 14.48 21.34 -1.56
C LEU A 78 13.56 22.35 -0.85
N ILE A 79 14.09 23.53 -0.58
CA ILE A 79 13.32 24.65 -0.02
C ILE A 79 13.44 25.86 -0.92
N GLY A 80 12.33 26.56 -1.12
CA GLY A 80 12.25 27.86 -1.76
C GLY A 80 11.41 28.84 -0.94
N PHE A 81 11.72 30.12 -1.08
CA PHE A 81 10.95 31.17 -0.41
C PHE A 81 10.98 32.46 -1.22
N LYS A 82 9.97 33.29 -0.99
CA LYS A 82 9.83 34.60 -1.63
C LYS A 82 10.96 35.51 -1.20
N LYS A 83 11.66 36.13 -2.16
CA LYS A 83 12.79 37.02 -1.89
C LYS A 83 12.41 38.18 -0.95
N SER A 84 11.23 38.80 -1.15
CA SER A 84 10.74 39.88 -0.29
C SER A 84 10.52 39.45 1.17
N LEU A 85 10.16 38.17 1.42
CA LEU A 85 10.04 37.62 2.78
C LEU A 85 11.42 37.44 3.40
N PHE A 86 12.40 36.95 2.62
CA PHE A 86 13.79 36.82 3.06
C PHE A 86 14.40 38.16 3.47
N GLU A 87 14.19 39.21 2.68
CA GLU A 87 14.64 40.58 2.96
C GLU A 87 13.96 41.14 4.23
N LYS A 88 12.65 40.89 4.39
CA LYS A 88 11.86 41.35 5.54
C LYS A 88 12.34 40.76 6.86
N VAL A 89 12.74 39.51 6.89
CA VAL A 89 13.28 38.86 8.12
C VAL A 89 14.78 39.10 8.33
N GLY A 90 15.47 39.76 7.41
CA GLY A 90 16.89 40.19 7.54
C GLY A 90 17.89 39.10 7.11
N GLY A 91 17.44 38.07 6.37
CA GLY A 91 18.30 37.00 5.82
C GLY A 91 18.90 36.07 6.87
N PHE A 92 19.97 35.37 6.51
CA PHE A 92 20.66 34.41 7.39
C PHE A 92 21.48 35.12 8.48
N ARG A 93 21.47 34.53 9.68
CA ARG A 93 22.22 35.01 10.85
C ARG A 93 23.43 34.09 11.11
N GLY A 94 24.62 34.64 11.26
CA GLY A 94 25.88 33.89 11.40
C GLY A 94 26.01 33.13 12.71
N GLU A 95 25.38 33.61 13.78
CA GLU A 95 25.34 32.96 15.11
C GLU A 95 24.63 31.59 15.10
N PHE A 96 23.83 31.29 14.07
CA PHE A 96 23.13 30.01 13.89
C PHE A 96 23.81 29.11 12.86
N ASN A 97 25.08 29.32 12.54
CA ASN A 97 25.83 28.47 11.60
C ASN A 97 25.66 26.98 12.00
N GLY A 98 25.34 26.13 11.01
CA GLY A 98 25.01 24.71 11.16
C GLY A 98 23.50 24.42 11.25
N SER A 99 22.68 25.40 11.65
CA SER A 99 21.21 25.39 11.63
C SER A 99 20.62 26.73 11.18
N GLN A 100 21.38 27.45 10.33
CA GLN A 100 21.05 28.80 9.83
C GLN A 100 19.77 28.82 8.97
N ASP A 101 19.47 27.74 8.28
CA ASP A 101 18.26 27.52 7.52
C ASP A 101 17.04 27.35 8.45
N TYR A 102 17.22 26.62 9.53
CA TYR A 102 16.19 26.44 10.55
C TYR A 102 15.81 27.77 11.21
N ASP A 103 16.80 28.55 11.65
CA ASP A 103 16.58 29.89 12.18
C ASP A 103 15.85 30.81 11.19
N LEU A 104 16.29 30.81 9.93
CA LEU A 104 15.67 31.63 8.89
C LEU A 104 14.20 31.27 8.71
N LEU A 105 13.89 29.96 8.58
CA LEU A 105 12.53 29.50 8.33
C LEU A 105 11.61 29.70 9.54
N LEU A 106 12.10 29.53 10.78
CA LEU A 106 11.35 29.87 11.99
C LEU A 106 10.91 31.34 11.97
N ARG A 107 11.81 32.29 11.62
CA ARG A 107 11.48 33.71 11.50
C ARG A 107 10.51 34.00 10.33
N MET A 108 10.63 33.25 9.23
CA MET A 108 9.72 33.40 8.10
C MET A 108 8.31 32.91 8.42
N THR A 109 8.16 31.78 9.11
CA THR A 109 6.86 31.22 9.51
C THR A 109 6.11 32.07 10.52
N GLU A 110 6.81 32.99 11.21
CA GLU A 110 6.18 34.03 12.05
C GLU A 110 5.49 35.15 11.22
N MET A 111 5.83 35.24 9.91
CA MET A 111 5.39 36.32 9.03
C MET A 111 4.36 35.88 7.98
N THR A 112 4.24 34.58 7.72
CA THR A 112 3.32 34.04 6.71
C THR A 112 2.82 32.64 7.08
N ASP A 113 1.57 32.37 6.75
CA ASP A 113 0.92 31.06 6.80
C ASP A 113 0.86 30.38 5.41
N LYS A 114 1.40 31.02 4.38
CA LYS A 114 1.40 30.52 2.99
C LYS A 114 2.55 29.57 2.72
N ILE A 115 2.51 28.42 3.35
CA ILE A 115 3.54 27.39 3.24
C ILE A 115 3.01 26.24 2.37
N GLY A 116 3.67 25.99 1.24
CA GLY A 116 3.30 24.96 0.27
C GLY A 116 4.22 23.76 0.30
N HIS A 117 3.67 22.56 0.20
CA HIS A 117 4.39 21.32 0.06
C HIS A 117 4.18 20.73 -1.32
N VAL A 118 5.25 20.35 -2.00
CA VAL A 118 5.24 19.55 -3.23
C VAL A 118 5.61 18.12 -2.85
N PRO A 119 4.65 17.20 -2.76
CA PRO A 119 4.89 15.82 -2.33
C PRO A 119 5.47 14.98 -3.47
N GLU A 120 6.62 15.41 -3.98
CA GLU A 120 7.42 14.73 -5.00
C GLU A 120 8.89 14.79 -4.55
N ILE A 121 9.65 13.72 -4.83
CA ILE A 121 11.09 13.70 -4.56
C ILE A 121 11.77 14.56 -5.60
N LEU A 122 12.05 15.81 -5.23
CA LEU A 122 12.64 16.80 -6.13
C LEU A 122 14.10 17.12 -5.81
N TYR A 123 14.62 16.55 -4.74
CA TYR A 123 15.98 16.78 -4.25
C TYR A 123 16.63 15.46 -3.87
N HIS A 124 17.89 15.27 -4.34
CA HIS A 124 18.72 14.12 -4.05
C HIS A 124 19.94 14.58 -3.24
N TRP A 125 19.89 14.32 -1.92
CA TRP A 125 20.95 14.68 -0.99
C TRP A 125 22.13 13.71 -1.14
N ARG A 126 23.31 14.22 -1.50
CA ARG A 126 24.48 13.38 -1.76
C ARG A 126 25.14 12.89 -0.47
N ASP A 127 25.31 11.58 -0.40
CA ASP A 127 26.00 10.90 0.70
C ASP A 127 27.51 10.97 0.48
N LEU A 128 28.14 11.94 1.12
CA LEU A 128 29.60 12.08 1.18
C LEU A 128 30.11 11.77 2.59
N PRO A 129 31.31 11.20 2.75
CA PRO A 129 31.88 10.92 4.08
C PRO A 129 32.01 12.15 5.00
N SER A 130 32.02 13.36 4.42
CA SER A 130 32.03 14.65 5.14
C SER A 130 30.65 15.23 5.38
N SER A 131 29.58 14.63 4.84
CA SER A 131 28.23 15.16 4.99
C SER A 131 27.62 14.80 6.34
N THR A 132 26.70 15.63 6.82
CA THR A 132 25.91 15.36 8.05
C THR A 132 25.02 14.14 7.87
N ALA A 133 24.67 13.76 6.63
CA ALA A 133 23.94 12.56 6.31
C ALA A 133 24.72 11.27 6.65
N ALA A 134 26.03 11.28 6.42
CA ALA A 134 26.91 10.13 6.71
C ALA A 134 27.35 10.09 8.18
N ASN A 135 27.47 11.25 8.82
CA ASN A 135 27.98 11.35 10.20
C ASN A 135 27.28 12.51 10.96
N PRO A 136 26.10 12.28 11.53
CA PRO A 136 25.38 13.29 12.31
C PRO A 136 26.15 13.84 13.51
N GLU A 137 27.06 13.07 14.09
CA GLU A 137 27.89 13.47 15.26
C GLU A 137 29.04 14.43 14.87
N SER A 138 29.28 14.62 13.57
CA SER A 138 30.40 15.47 13.10
C SER A 138 30.23 16.96 13.40
N LYS A 139 29.00 17.44 13.75
CA LYS A 139 28.70 18.85 13.94
C LYS A 139 27.88 19.11 15.21
N PRO A 140 28.42 18.86 16.42
CA PRO A 140 27.65 19.05 17.68
C PRO A 140 27.18 20.52 17.86
N TYR A 141 27.87 21.50 17.28
CA TYR A 141 27.46 22.90 17.33
C TYR A 141 26.15 23.17 16.57
N ALA A 142 25.81 22.35 15.56
CA ALA A 142 24.56 22.50 14.80
C ALA A 142 23.32 22.10 15.64
N GLN A 143 23.46 21.10 16.50
CA GLN A 143 22.43 20.71 17.47
C GLN A 143 22.08 21.89 18.40
N THR A 144 23.11 22.52 18.99
CA THR A 144 22.94 23.66 19.89
C THR A 144 22.38 24.90 19.15
N ALA A 145 22.85 25.14 17.91
CA ALA A 145 22.32 26.23 17.08
C ALA A 145 20.83 26.05 16.77
N GLY A 146 20.40 24.82 16.46
CA GLY A 146 18.98 24.49 16.26
C GLY A 146 18.15 24.69 17.53
N LEU A 147 18.65 24.23 18.68
CA LEU A 147 18.00 24.45 19.98
C LEU A 147 17.79 25.93 20.26
N ASN A 148 18.84 26.74 20.08
CA ASN A 148 18.77 28.18 20.29
C ASN A 148 17.81 28.87 19.30
N ALA A 149 17.75 28.43 18.05
CA ALA A 149 16.83 28.96 17.05
C ALA A 149 15.37 28.72 17.46
N ILE A 150 15.06 27.51 17.95
CA ILE A 150 13.72 27.17 18.47
C ILE A 150 13.43 28.02 19.71
N GLN A 151 14.35 28.11 20.66
CA GLN A 151 14.14 28.89 21.88
C GLN A 151 13.86 30.38 21.59
N GLU A 152 14.63 31.00 20.68
CA GLU A 152 14.35 32.38 20.30
C GLU A 152 13.00 32.55 19.59
N HIS A 153 12.61 31.58 18.78
CA HIS A 153 11.28 31.55 18.15
C HIS A 153 10.19 31.49 19.22
N LEU A 154 10.31 30.59 20.20
CA LEU A 154 9.35 30.48 21.30
C LEU A 154 9.25 31.77 22.12
N ASP A 155 10.38 32.39 22.39
CA ASP A 155 10.43 33.68 23.13
C ASP A 155 9.75 34.81 22.35
N ARG A 156 9.86 34.84 21.01
CA ARG A 156 9.17 35.82 20.16
C ARG A 156 7.68 35.59 20.08
N VAL A 157 7.24 34.33 19.93
CA VAL A 157 5.84 33.98 19.67
C VAL A 157 5.01 33.92 20.95
N TYR A 158 5.55 33.30 22.01
CA TYR A 158 4.81 33.04 23.24
C TYR A 158 5.23 33.99 24.39
N GLY A 159 6.34 34.72 24.27
CA GLY A 159 6.93 35.52 25.31
C GLY A 159 8.01 34.78 26.08
N LYS A 160 9.01 35.53 26.52
CA LYS A 160 10.19 35.01 27.20
C LYS A 160 9.82 34.22 28.44
N GLY A 161 10.26 32.96 28.53
CA GLY A 161 10.00 32.06 29.64
C GLY A 161 8.62 31.38 29.61
N ALA A 162 7.81 31.58 28.56
CA ALA A 162 6.52 30.88 28.39
C ALA A 162 6.67 29.44 27.86
N ALA A 163 7.77 29.17 27.19
CA ALA A 163 8.09 27.81 26.71
C ALA A 163 9.60 27.58 26.71
N THR A 164 10.00 26.30 26.75
CA THR A 164 11.42 25.90 26.72
C THR A 164 11.62 24.79 25.69
N ALA A 165 12.63 24.97 24.84
CA ALA A 165 13.12 23.93 23.96
C ALA A 165 14.18 23.09 24.68
N ASN A 166 14.12 21.78 24.55
CA ASN A 166 15.05 20.83 25.16
C ASN A 166 15.62 19.88 24.10
N GLU A 167 16.85 19.44 24.31
CA GLU A 167 17.42 18.33 23.55
C GLU A 167 16.78 17.00 23.93
N THR A 168 16.73 16.05 23.00
CA THR A 168 16.32 14.67 23.25
C THR A 168 17.53 13.73 23.11
N GLU A 169 17.33 12.44 23.35
CA GLU A 169 18.35 11.42 23.09
C GLU A 169 18.70 11.25 21.59
N ASN A 170 17.83 11.73 20.70
CA ASN A 170 18.04 11.68 19.27
C ASN A 170 18.56 13.01 18.76
N LEU A 171 19.67 12.99 17.99
CA LEU A 171 20.25 14.19 17.41
C LEU A 171 19.26 14.90 16.47
N PHE A 172 19.26 16.24 16.54
CA PHE A 172 18.37 17.12 15.77
C PHE A 172 16.88 16.90 15.99
N VAL A 173 16.54 16.25 17.10
CA VAL A 173 15.16 16.12 17.61
C VAL A 173 15.07 16.89 18.92
N TYR A 174 14.07 17.75 19.00
CA TYR A 174 13.85 18.65 20.13
C TYR A 174 12.48 18.39 20.74
N ASP A 175 12.38 18.68 22.05
CA ASP A 175 11.15 18.63 22.81
C ASP A 175 10.78 20.01 23.35
N VAL A 176 9.59 20.49 23.04
CA VAL A 176 9.10 21.78 23.50
C VAL A 176 8.13 21.60 24.65
N ARG A 177 8.42 22.27 25.77
CA ARG A 177 7.57 22.36 26.97
C ARG A 177 6.96 23.74 27.08
N TYR A 178 5.66 23.80 27.31
CA TYR A 178 4.94 25.06 27.54
C TYR A 178 4.68 25.22 29.05
N HIS A 179 5.12 26.35 29.61
CA HIS A 179 5.02 26.60 31.06
C HIS A 179 3.64 27.16 31.40
N MET A 180 3.04 26.58 32.43
CA MET A 180 1.76 27.02 32.98
C MET A 180 2.03 27.81 34.25
N ASN A 181 1.45 29.03 34.35
CA ASN A 181 1.60 29.86 35.58
C ASN A 181 0.90 29.22 36.79
N GLU A 182 -0.23 28.53 36.53
CA GLU A 182 -0.98 27.74 37.49
C GLU A 182 -1.39 26.43 36.82
N GLU A 183 -1.51 25.35 37.58
CA GLU A 183 -2.03 24.08 37.07
C GLU A 183 -3.54 24.19 36.84
N PRO A 184 -4.07 24.26 35.59
CA PRO A 184 -5.52 24.27 35.37
C PRO A 184 -6.15 22.99 35.92
N LYS A 185 -7.38 23.06 36.39
CA LYS A 185 -8.08 21.84 36.83
C LYS A 185 -8.40 20.94 35.66
N VAL A 186 -8.12 19.64 35.82
CA VAL A 186 -8.40 18.61 34.81
C VAL A 186 -9.55 17.72 35.23
N SER A 187 -10.51 17.46 34.36
CA SER A 187 -11.55 16.45 34.59
C SER A 187 -11.31 15.23 33.68
N ILE A 188 -10.94 14.12 34.30
CA ILE A 188 -10.73 12.84 33.60
C ILE A 188 -12.07 12.10 33.59
N ILE A 189 -12.60 11.81 32.40
CA ILE A 189 -13.93 11.18 32.18
C ILE A 189 -13.70 9.73 31.76
N ILE A 190 -14.21 8.79 32.56
CA ILE A 190 -14.02 7.34 32.33
C ILE A 190 -15.39 6.65 32.30
N PRO A 191 -15.91 6.30 31.12
CA PRO A 191 -17.06 5.43 30.97
C PRO A 191 -16.73 3.99 31.38
N ILE A 192 -17.66 3.31 32.07
CA ILE A 192 -17.51 1.91 32.45
C ILE A 192 -18.84 1.15 32.29
N LYS A 193 -18.75 -0.10 31.84
CA LYS A 193 -19.77 -1.15 32.05
C LYS A 193 -19.09 -2.41 32.51
N ASP A 194 -19.29 -2.78 33.78
CA ASP A 194 -18.61 -3.92 34.40
C ASP A 194 -17.08 -3.85 34.35
N HIS A 195 -16.34 -4.96 34.38
CA HIS A 195 -14.87 -4.99 34.33
C HIS A 195 -14.18 -4.10 35.39
N ALA A 196 -14.59 -4.29 36.64
CA ALA A 196 -14.03 -3.55 37.81
C ALA A 196 -12.51 -3.72 37.96
N ASP A 197 -11.97 -4.85 37.52
CA ASP A 197 -10.55 -5.17 37.49
C ASP A 197 -9.75 -4.23 36.57
N LEU A 198 -10.24 -3.97 35.35
CA LEU A 198 -9.62 -3.03 34.40
C LEU A 198 -9.69 -1.59 34.94
N LEU A 199 -10.87 -1.16 35.37
CA LEU A 199 -11.03 0.17 35.98
C LEU A 199 -10.09 0.34 37.19
N LYS A 200 -9.96 -0.69 38.05
CA LYS A 200 -9.06 -0.66 39.17
C LYS A 200 -7.61 -0.45 38.75
N ALA A 201 -7.13 -1.19 37.75
CA ALA A 201 -5.76 -1.02 37.26
C ALA A 201 -5.52 0.39 36.70
N ALA A 202 -6.50 0.95 35.95
CA ALA A 202 -6.44 2.31 35.44
C ALA A 202 -6.34 3.35 36.58
N ILE A 203 -7.27 3.30 37.54
CA ILE A 203 -7.32 4.24 38.65
C ILE A 203 -6.06 4.13 39.54
N ASP A 204 -5.65 2.91 39.90
CA ASP A 204 -4.45 2.69 40.70
C ASP A 204 -3.21 3.27 40.00
N SER A 205 -3.09 3.09 38.70
CA SER A 205 -1.96 3.63 37.90
C SER A 205 -1.99 5.17 37.83
N ILE A 206 -3.17 5.78 37.69
CA ILE A 206 -3.32 7.24 37.68
C ILE A 206 -2.86 7.82 39.04
N PHE A 207 -3.36 7.31 40.16
CA PHE A 207 -3.00 7.83 41.49
C PHE A 207 -1.53 7.54 41.85
N ALA A 208 -1.01 6.38 41.49
CA ALA A 208 0.35 5.99 41.82
C ALA A 208 1.43 6.72 41.02
N LYS A 209 1.18 7.00 39.73
CA LYS A 209 2.22 7.48 38.82
C LYS A 209 2.08 8.96 38.44
N THR A 210 0.85 9.55 38.40
CA THR A 210 0.64 10.90 37.89
C THR A 210 1.26 11.98 38.79
N THR A 211 2.12 12.79 38.19
CA THR A 211 2.77 13.94 38.90
C THR A 211 1.87 15.14 38.99
N TYR A 212 0.98 15.38 38.03
CA TYR A 212 -0.02 16.46 38.04
C TYR A 212 -0.99 16.29 39.19
N LYS A 213 -1.28 17.34 39.94
CA LYS A 213 -2.07 17.23 41.21
C LYS A 213 -3.49 17.78 41.12
N ASN A 214 -3.74 18.77 40.27
CA ASN A 214 -5.02 19.43 40.17
C ASN A 214 -6.00 18.73 39.21
N PHE A 215 -6.45 17.51 39.55
CA PHE A 215 -7.40 16.75 38.72
C PHE A 215 -8.55 16.16 39.55
N GLU A 216 -9.65 15.87 38.86
CA GLU A 216 -10.76 15.05 39.32
C GLU A 216 -11.03 13.91 38.31
N ILE A 217 -11.59 12.81 38.77
CA ILE A 217 -11.98 11.68 37.97
C ILE A 217 -13.50 11.52 38.02
N ILE A 218 -14.15 11.50 36.86
CA ILE A 218 -15.59 11.31 36.69
C ILE A 218 -15.82 9.95 36.08
N ILE A 219 -16.24 8.99 36.88
CA ILE A 219 -16.57 7.62 36.45
C ILE A 219 -18.05 7.58 36.08
N LEU A 220 -18.35 7.15 34.86
CA LEU A 220 -19.71 7.03 34.33
C LEU A 220 -20.13 5.57 34.26
N ASN A 221 -20.94 5.13 35.22
CA ASN A 221 -21.46 3.77 35.24
C ASN A 221 -22.61 3.61 34.22
N ASN A 222 -22.33 2.99 33.10
CA ASN A 222 -23.30 2.76 32.05
C ASN A 222 -23.93 1.36 32.12
N ASN A 223 -24.91 1.20 32.99
CA ASN A 223 -25.70 -0.04 33.13
C ASN A 223 -24.83 -1.28 33.47
N SER A 224 -23.91 -1.13 34.46
CA SER A 224 -23.22 -2.30 35.01
C SER A 224 -24.20 -3.22 35.75
N GLU A 225 -23.93 -4.54 35.68
CA GLU A 225 -24.81 -5.58 36.22
C GLU A 225 -24.14 -6.39 37.35
N ARG A 226 -22.77 -6.35 37.41
CA ARG A 226 -21.99 -7.17 38.33
C ARG A 226 -21.82 -6.51 39.69
N GLU A 227 -22.07 -7.25 40.75
CA GLU A 227 -21.97 -6.77 42.14
C GLU A 227 -20.55 -6.26 42.49
N GLU A 228 -19.52 -6.92 41.95
CA GLU A 228 -18.12 -6.53 42.10
C GLU A 228 -17.85 -5.11 41.61
N THR A 229 -18.53 -4.68 40.54
CA THR A 229 -18.41 -3.33 39.98
C THR A 229 -18.99 -2.29 40.96
N PHE A 230 -20.21 -2.51 41.45
CA PHE A 230 -20.81 -1.60 42.41
C PHE A 230 -20.00 -1.51 43.71
N THR A 231 -19.49 -2.63 44.17
CA THR A 231 -18.59 -2.69 45.34
C THR A 231 -17.34 -1.84 45.14
N TYR A 232 -16.70 -1.97 43.96
CA TYR A 232 -15.50 -1.20 43.63
C TYR A 232 -15.82 0.30 43.46
N LEU A 233 -16.91 0.66 42.74
CA LEU A 233 -17.32 2.06 42.57
C LEU A 233 -17.60 2.78 43.89
N LYS A 234 -18.21 2.07 44.86
CA LYS A 234 -18.42 2.60 46.20
C LYS A 234 -17.09 2.83 46.91
N LYS A 235 -16.21 1.82 46.91
CA LYS A 235 -14.90 1.86 47.54
C LYS A 235 -14.03 3.00 47.01
N VAL A 236 -13.86 3.11 45.69
CA VAL A 236 -12.98 4.15 45.10
C VAL A 236 -13.46 5.57 45.39
N LYS A 237 -14.77 5.78 45.48
CA LYS A 237 -15.37 7.06 45.90
C LYS A 237 -15.13 7.39 47.35
N GLU A 238 -15.04 6.37 48.22
CA GLU A 238 -14.73 6.56 49.65
C GLU A 238 -13.22 6.76 49.88
N GLU A 239 -12.37 6.22 49.05
CA GLU A 239 -10.89 6.30 49.16
C GLU A 239 -10.30 7.61 48.59
N HIS A 240 -11.02 8.28 47.66
CA HIS A 240 -10.50 9.43 46.92
C HIS A 240 -11.56 10.54 46.81
N ASP A 241 -11.34 11.65 47.48
CA ASP A 241 -12.27 12.81 47.53
C ASP A 241 -12.48 13.48 46.15
N ASN A 242 -11.52 13.30 45.21
CA ASN A 242 -11.57 13.83 43.85
C ASN A 242 -12.14 12.83 42.82
N VAL A 243 -12.76 11.72 43.28
CA VAL A 243 -13.47 10.77 42.42
C VAL A 243 -14.97 10.95 42.54
N ILE A 244 -15.60 11.21 41.40
CA ILE A 244 -17.05 11.37 41.23
C ILE A 244 -17.60 10.18 40.44
N VAL A 245 -18.57 9.46 41.00
CA VAL A 245 -19.28 8.39 40.29
C VAL A 245 -20.68 8.87 39.93
N LYS A 246 -21.09 8.68 38.68
CA LYS A 246 -22.40 9.03 38.17
C LYS A 246 -23.00 7.85 37.37
N ASP A 247 -24.26 7.58 37.58
CA ASP A 247 -24.99 6.59 36.76
C ASP A 247 -25.45 7.23 35.45
N ALA A 248 -25.19 6.52 34.36
CA ALA A 248 -25.58 6.86 33.01
C ALA A 248 -26.57 5.81 32.48
N ALA A 249 -27.83 5.85 33.00
CA ALA A 249 -28.86 4.86 32.73
C ALA A 249 -29.51 5.06 31.33
N PHE A 250 -28.74 4.98 30.28
CA PHE A 250 -29.22 5.04 28.90
C PHE A 250 -28.43 4.03 28.04
N GLU A 251 -28.95 3.74 26.83
CA GLU A 251 -28.22 2.87 25.88
C GLU A 251 -26.81 3.37 25.63
N PHE A 252 -25.89 2.40 25.48
CA PHE A 252 -24.49 2.71 25.22
C PHE A 252 -24.35 3.60 23.98
N ASN A 253 -23.74 4.73 24.19
CA ASN A 253 -23.29 5.65 23.15
C ASN A 253 -22.07 6.38 23.68
N TRP A 254 -20.91 6.11 23.10
CA TRP A 254 -19.63 6.64 23.60
C TRP A 254 -19.61 8.18 23.58
N SER A 255 -20.13 8.78 22.51
CA SER A 255 -20.23 10.24 22.37
C SER A 255 -21.08 10.86 23.45
N ARG A 256 -22.30 10.29 23.68
CA ARG A 256 -23.23 10.73 24.69
C ARG A 256 -22.70 10.57 26.12
N LEU A 257 -21.97 9.49 26.39
CA LEU A 257 -21.33 9.26 27.69
C LEU A 257 -20.32 10.36 27.99
N ASN A 258 -19.43 10.68 27.07
CA ASN A 258 -18.43 11.72 27.27
C ASN A 258 -19.08 13.11 27.40
N ASN A 259 -20.06 13.45 26.55
CA ASN A 259 -20.83 14.67 26.69
C ASN A 259 -21.58 14.75 28.05
N TYR A 260 -22.11 13.62 28.52
CA TYR A 260 -22.76 13.52 29.80
C TYR A 260 -21.77 13.74 30.95
N GLY A 261 -20.57 13.18 30.88
CA GLY A 261 -19.49 13.38 31.84
C GLY A 261 -19.04 14.85 31.91
N MET A 262 -18.92 15.53 30.77
CA MET A 262 -18.56 16.95 30.71
C MET A 262 -19.53 17.86 31.47
N LYS A 263 -20.80 17.43 31.67
CA LYS A 263 -21.77 18.22 32.47
C LYS A 263 -21.45 18.26 33.98
N PHE A 264 -20.69 17.29 34.45
CA PHE A 264 -20.25 17.21 35.84
C PHE A 264 -18.82 17.68 36.03
N ALA A 265 -18.10 17.89 34.93
CA ALA A 265 -16.73 18.33 34.94
C ALA A 265 -16.62 19.80 35.40
N THR A 266 -15.69 20.05 36.30
CA THR A 266 -15.38 21.40 36.81
C THR A 266 -14.03 21.91 36.32
N GLY A 267 -13.30 21.08 35.56
CA GLY A 267 -11.97 21.38 35.04
C GLY A 267 -12.00 22.28 33.81
N ASP A 268 -10.85 22.88 33.51
CA ASP A 268 -10.59 23.69 32.31
C ASP A 268 -10.15 22.82 31.13
N VAL A 269 -9.69 21.59 31.40
CA VAL A 269 -9.32 20.59 30.43
C VAL A 269 -10.07 19.29 30.72
N TYR A 270 -10.67 18.73 29.68
CA TYR A 270 -11.31 17.42 29.71
C TYR A 270 -10.39 16.38 29.11
N VAL A 271 -10.25 15.25 29.79
CA VAL A 271 -9.53 14.08 29.31
C VAL A 271 -10.50 12.91 29.21
N CYS A 272 -10.90 12.56 27.99
CA CYS A 272 -11.63 11.31 27.74
C CYS A 272 -10.63 10.17 27.84
N LEU A 273 -10.92 9.19 28.70
CA LEU A 273 -10.03 8.08 28.97
C LEU A 273 -10.83 6.78 29.04
N ASN A 274 -10.35 5.75 28.35
CA ASN A 274 -10.95 4.42 28.45
C ASN A 274 -10.62 3.78 29.83
N ASN A 275 -11.47 2.83 30.24
CA ASN A 275 -11.30 2.12 31.53
C ASN A 275 -10.23 1.00 31.47
N ASP A 276 -9.67 0.69 30.30
CA ASP A 276 -8.69 -0.36 30.06
C ASP A 276 -7.30 0.20 29.67
N VAL A 277 -6.94 1.33 30.28
CA VAL A 277 -5.61 1.97 30.12
C VAL A 277 -4.79 1.86 31.40
N GLU A 278 -3.46 1.92 31.26
CA GLU A 278 -2.54 2.02 32.38
C GLU A 278 -1.44 3.04 32.08
N VAL A 279 -1.22 3.97 33.03
CA VAL A 279 -0.22 5.03 32.91
C VAL A 279 1.19 4.44 32.92
N ILE A 280 2.01 4.84 31.97
CA ILE A 280 3.45 4.53 31.90
C ILE A 280 4.25 5.74 32.38
N GLU A 281 4.10 6.88 31.69
CA GLU A 281 4.89 8.09 31.90
C GLU A 281 4.27 8.99 32.97
N PRO A 282 4.98 9.35 34.06
CA PRO A 282 4.41 10.13 35.14
C PRO A 282 3.91 11.54 34.77
N GLU A 283 4.54 12.16 33.80
CA GLU A 283 4.16 13.50 33.29
C GLU A 283 3.08 13.50 32.21
N TRP A 284 2.47 12.37 31.91
CA TRP A 284 1.49 12.23 30.82
C TRP A 284 0.41 13.30 30.83
N LEU A 285 -0.14 13.61 32.04
CA LEU A 285 -1.23 14.58 32.19
C LEU A 285 -0.73 16.02 32.01
N THR A 286 0.45 16.34 32.55
CA THR A 286 1.10 17.65 32.35
C THR A 286 1.32 17.91 30.84
N ARG A 287 1.83 16.89 30.12
CA ARG A 287 2.07 16.95 28.70
C ARG A 287 0.81 17.19 27.86
N LEU A 288 -0.29 16.53 28.23
CA LEU A 288 -1.59 16.76 27.58
C LEU A 288 -2.09 18.18 27.84
N VAL A 289 -2.04 18.64 29.10
CA VAL A 289 -2.60 19.93 29.52
C VAL A 289 -1.84 21.10 28.90
N GLU A 290 -0.49 21.12 29.00
CA GLU A 290 0.34 22.22 28.49
C GLU A 290 0.11 22.51 26.99
N LYS A 291 -0.33 21.50 26.22
CA LYS A 291 -0.67 21.65 24.80
C LYS A 291 -2.16 21.96 24.60
N ALA A 292 -3.05 21.29 25.34
CA ALA A 292 -4.49 21.46 25.18
C ALA A 292 -5.01 22.86 25.53
N ILE A 293 -4.31 23.60 26.42
CA ILE A 293 -4.69 24.97 26.77
C ILE A 293 -4.24 26.03 25.76
N ARG A 294 -3.43 25.66 24.78
CA ARG A 294 -3.06 26.58 23.69
C ARG A 294 -4.30 26.94 22.88
N LYS A 295 -4.43 28.23 22.52
CA LYS A 295 -5.61 28.76 21.80
C LYS A 295 -5.76 28.25 20.37
N ASP A 296 -4.67 27.77 19.79
CA ASP A 296 -4.57 27.23 18.43
C ASP A 296 -4.78 25.70 18.38
N VAL A 297 -4.95 25.04 19.55
CA VAL A 297 -5.04 23.59 19.63
C VAL A 297 -6.49 23.10 19.75
N GLY A 298 -6.82 22.08 18.97
CA GLY A 298 -8.07 21.33 19.03
C GLY A 298 -8.00 20.22 20.08
N VAL A 299 -7.48 19.07 19.70
CA VAL A 299 -7.34 17.91 20.58
C VAL A 299 -5.89 17.47 20.69
N VAL A 300 -5.54 16.84 21.81
CA VAL A 300 -4.21 16.30 22.08
C VAL A 300 -4.33 14.83 22.45
N GLY A 301 -3.50 13.96 21.87
CA GLY A 301 -3.39 12.56 22.23
C GLY A 301 -1.94 12.11 22.38
N GLY A 302 -1.75 10.91 22.92
CA GLY A 302 -0.45 10.35 23.24
C GLY A 302 -0.12 9.06 22.51
N LEU A 303 1.05 8.52 22.82
CA LEU A 303 1.49 7.20 22.41
C LEU A 303 0.79 6.13 23.25
N LEU A 304 -0.06 5.33 22.64
CA LEU A 304 -0.62 4.16 23.29
C LEU A 304 0.10 2.89 22.82
N LEU A 305 0.38 2.02 23.77
CA LEU A 305 1.09 0.77 23.55
C LEU A 305 0.18 -0.43 23.82
N TYR A 306 0.37 -1.50 23.07
CA TYR A 306 -0.13 -2.81 23.41
C TYR A 306 0.66 -3.42 24.57
N GLU A 307 0.14 -4.50 25.16
CA GLU A 307 0.77 -5.25 26.25
C GLU A 307 2.18 -5.77 25.90
N ASP A 308 2.45 -6.02 24.61
CA ASP A 308 3.76 -6.46 24.08
C ASP A 308 4.73 -5.29 23.78
N ASN A 309 4.40 -4.08 24.22
CA ASN A 309 5.15 -2.84 23.97
C ASN A 309 5.24 -2.41 22.50
N THR A 310 4.42 -2.92 21.61
CA THR A 310 4.31 -2.38 20.27
C THR A 310 3.32 -1.21 20.24
N ILE A 311 3.46 -0.31 19.26
CA ILE A 311 2.60 0.85 19.10
C ILE A 311 1.18 0.41 18.75
N GLN A 312 0.21 0.86 19.51
CA GLN A 312 -1.21 0.78 19.16
C GLN A 312 -1.67 2.06 18.47
N HIS A 313 -1.33 3.21 19.06
CA HIS A 313 -1.70 4.53 18.56
C HIS A 313 -0.50 5.49 18.59
N ALA A 314 -0.30 6.14 17.44
CA ALA A 314 0.63 7.24 17.27
C ALA A 314 0.06 8.25 16.26
N GLY A 315 -1.23 8.61 16.41
CA GLY A 315 -1.99 9.45 15.50
C GLY A 315 -2.85 8.65 14.53
N VAL A 316 -3.95 9.24 14.07
CA VAL A 316 -4.90 8.66 13.12
C VAL A 316 -4.69 9.31 11.76
N VAL A 317 -4.60 8.47 10.71
CA VAL A 317 -4.54 8.88 9.31
C VAL A 317 -5.89 8.61 8.66
N ILE A 318 -6.50 9.64 8.07
CA ILE A 318 -7.77 9.54 7.39
C ILE A 318 -7.57 9.01 5.97
N GLY A 319 -8.31 7.97 5.61
CA GLY A 319 -8.17 7.25 4.34
C GLY A 319 -7.37 5.94 4.46
N MET A 320 -6.66 5.72 5.56
CA MET A 320 -5.90 4.50 5.80
C MET A 320 -6.85 3.29 5.92
N GLY A 321 -6.53 2.18 5.23
CA GLY A 321 -7.40 1.02 5.14
C GLY A 321 -8.74 1.27 4.42
N GLY A 322 -8.87 2.39 3.70
CA GLY A 322 -10.13 2.85 3.08
C GLY A 322 -11.04 3.64 4.02
N TRP A 323 -10.71 3.71 5.32
CA TRP A 323 -11.47 4.41 6.38
C TRP A 323 -10.60 5.42 7.13
N ALA A 324 -10.14 5.06 8.29
CA ALA A 324 -9.15 5.74 9.12
C ALA A 324 -8.52 4.69 10.05
N ASP A 325 -7.21 4.75 10.23
CA ASP A 325 -6.51 3.82 11.11
C ASP A 325 -5.29 4.49 11.75
N HIS A 326 -4.71 3.79 12.72
CA HIS A 326 -3.57 4.25 13.49
C HIS A 326 -2.27 3.99 12.73
N VAL A 327 -1.54 5.06 12.40
CA VAL A 327 -0.21 4.95 11.78
C VAL A 327 0.80 4.37 12.78
N PHE A 328 1.78 3.60 12.27
CA PHE A 328 2.81 2.85 13.04
C PHE A 328 2.29 1.69 13.89
N LYS A 329 1.02 1.33 13.79
CA LYS A 329 0.42 0.23 14.53
C LYS A 329 1.23 -1.07 14.37
N GLY A 330 1.58 -1.72 15.50
CA GLY A 330 2.38 -2.93 15.55
C GLY A 330 3.90 -2.73 15.39
N MET A 331 4.39 -1.50 15.22
CA MET A 331 5.82 -1.20 15.21
C MET A 331 6.35 -0.98 16.64
N LYS A 332 7.68 -1.06 16.81
CA LYS A 332 8.32 -0.72 18.08
C LYS A 332 8.33 0.81 18.28
N PRO A 333 8.17 1.31 19.53
CA PRO A 333 8.26 2.74 19.85
C PRO A 333 9.73 3.19 19.87
N GLN A 334 10.31 3.37 18.69
CA GLN A 334 11.69 3.83 18.51
C GLN A 334 11.76 4.87 17.39
N HIS A 335 12.87 5.57 17.30
CA HIS A 335 13.10 6.56 16.24
C HIS A 335 13.29 5.87 14.87
N TYR A 336 12.61 6.38 13.85
CA TYR A 336 12.73 6.00 12.44
C TYR A 336 12.95 7.25 11.60
N GLY A 337 13.85 7.20 10.62
CA GLY A 337 14.21 8.34 9.76
C GLY A 337 13.64 8.31 8.34
N SER A 338 13.12 7.17 7.90
CA SER A 338 12.60 6.94 6.53
C SER A 338 11.57 5.80 6.56
N PRO A 339 10.58 5.79 5.66
CA PRO A 339 10.24 6.78 4.62
C PRO A 339 9.39 7.96 5.12
N PHE A 340 9.07 8.00 6.39
CA PHE A 340 8.21 9.01 7.03
C PHE A 340 8.82 9.51 8.34
N VAL A 341 8.26 10.60 8.88
CA VAL A 341 8.68 11.13 10.17
C VAL A 341 8.49 10.11 11.29
N SER A 342 9.36 10.18 12.31
CA SER A 342 9.35 9.22 13.41
C SER A 342 8.06 9.25 14.24
N PRO A 343 7.60 8.09 14.78
CA PRO A 343 6.54 8.09 15.80
C PRO A 343 6.99 8.70 17.13
N MET A 344 8.30 8.91 17.32
CA MET A 344 8.87 9.42 18.59
C MET A 344 9.10 10.94 18.56
N VAL A 345 8.38 11.67 17.69
CA VAL A 345 8.41 13.15 17.64
C VAL A 345 7.01 13.71 17.83
N THR A 346 6.92 14.84 18.54
CA THR A 346 5.65 15.61 18.63
C THR A 346 5.31 16.15 17.25
N ARG A 347 4.06 15.97 16.81
CA ARG A 347 3.62 16.42 15.50
C ARG A 347 2.12 16.67 15.42
N ASN A 348 1.72 17.41 14.40
CA ASN A 348 0.30 17.55 14.09
C ASN A 348 -0.22 16.30 13.38
N VAL A 349 -1.46 15.97 13.65
CA VAL A 349 -2.17 14.81 13.13
C VAL A 349 -3.61 15.19 12.76
N SER A 350 -4.23 14.46 11.85
CA SER A 350 -5.64 14.73 11.51
C SER A 350 -6.59 14.40 12.67
N ALA A 351 -6.30 13.33 13.42
CA ALA A 351 -7.07 12.99 14.63
C ALA A 351 -6.24 12.15 15.61
N VAL A 352 -6.75 12.03 16.82
CA VAL A 352 -6.24 11.14 17.88
C VAL A 352 -7.38 10.25 18.38
N THR A 353 -7.04 9.12 19.01
CA THR A 353 -8.04 8.17 19.53
C THR A 353 -8.71 8.66 20.81
N GLY A 354 -9.99 8.42 20.93
CA GLY A 354 -10.77 8.66 22.14
C GLY A 354 -10.36 7.83 23.37
N ALA A 355 -9.48 6.83 23.20
CA ALA A 355 -8.95 6.05 24.31
C ALA A 355 -8.12 6.89 25.30
N CYS A 356 -7.46 7.97 24.79
CA CYS A 356 -6.80 9.00 25.59
C CYS A 356 -6.77 10.30 24.80
N LEU A 357 -7.76 11.15 24.97
CA LEU A 357 -7.95 12.41 24.25
C LEU A 357 -8.13 13.55 25.23
N ALA A 358 -7.30 14.58 25.15
CA ALA A 358 -7.45 15.82 25.90
C ALA A 358 -7.96 16.96 25.02
N VAL A 359 -8.86 17.77 25.57
CA VAL A 359 -9.43 18.95 24.92
C VAL A 359 -9.74 20.03 25.96
N SER A 360 -9.43 21.30 25.64
CA SER A 360 -9.79 22.38 26.57
C SER A 360 -11.31 22.64 26.59
N LYS A 361 -11.82 23.07 27.71
CA LYS A 361 -13.21 23.55 27.85
C LYS A 361 -13.52 24.65 26.83
N ALA A 362 -12.60 25.58 26.62
CA ALA A 362 -12.73 26.67 25.67
C ALA A 362 -12.85 26.15 24.23
N THR A 363 -12.12 25.10 23.86
CA THR A 363 -12.26 24.45 22.56
C THR A 363 -13.64 23.79 22.42
N ILE A 364 -14.11 23.04 23.42
CA ILE A 364 -15.48 22.46 23.40
C ILE A 364 -16.57 23.53 23.30
N GLU A 365 -16.42 24.65 24.02
CA GLU A 365 -17.36 25.79 23.92
C GLU A 365 -17.38 26.42 22.52
N LYS A 366 -16.22 26.43 21.83
CA LYS A 366 -16.08 26.98 20.49
C LYS A 366 -16.63 26.07 19.39
N ILE A 367 -16.35 24.76 19.47
CA ILE A 367 -16.66 23.82 18.38
C ILE A 367 -17.82 22.87 18.69
N GLY A 368 -18.30 22.81 19.92
CA GLY A 368 -19.31 21.87 20.42
C GLY A 368 -18.69 20.58 20.95
N GLY A 369 -19.49 19.79 21.68
CA GLY A 369 -19.10 18.45 22.16
C GLY A 369 -19.10 17.38 21.06
N PHE A 370 -19.02 16.12 21.46
CA PHE A 370 -19.07 14.98 20.52
C PHE A 370 -20.44 14.89 19.80
N ASP A 371 -20.45 14.52 18.52
CA ASP A 371 -21.70 14.26 17.80
C ASP A 371 -22.29 12.90 18.25
N GLU A 372 -23.42 12.98 18.98
CA GLU A 372 -24.11 11.79 19.56
C GLU A 372 -24.72 10.86 18.50
N LYS A 373 -24.73 11.22 17.24
CA LYS A 373 -25.11 10.30 16.16
C LYS A 373 -24.10 9.14 16.01
N PHE A 374 -22.81 9.37 16.34
CA PHE A 374 -21.83 8.30 16.46
C PHE A 374 -22.04 7.54 17.77
N ILE A 375 -22.24 6.24 17.66
CA ILE A 375 -22.56 5.41 18.82
C ILE A 375 -21.31 4.82 19.45
N VAL A 376 -20.39 4.33 18.59
CA VAL A 376 -19.30 3.45 18.98
C VAL A 376 -17.95 3.99 18.55
N CYS A 377 -17.79 4.36 17.29
CA CYS A 377 -16.50 4.82 16.75
C CYS A 377 -16.69 5.98 15.78
N GLY A 378 -15.62 6.73 15.54
CA GLY A 378 -15.59 7.83 14.60
C GLY A 378 -15.90 9.21 15.18
N SER A 379 -16.46 9.30 16.40
CA SER A 379 -16.76 10.61 17.01
C SER A 379 -15.54 11.35 17.51
N ASP A 380 -14.49 10.66 17.92
CA ASP A 380 -13.19 11.23 18.27
C ASP A 380 -12.52 11.84 17.02
N ILE A 381 -12.60 11.14 15.91
CA ILE A 381 -12.13 11.63 14.60
C ILE A 381 -12.97 12.83 14.15
N GLU A 382 -14.31 12.74 14.27
CA GLU A 382 -15.22 13.84 13.92
C GLU A 382 -14.89 15.12 14.71
N LEU A 383 -14.73 15.02 16.03
CA LEU A 383 -14.37 16.15 16.88
C LEU A 383 -13.03 16.78 16.44
N ALA A 384 -12.02 15.95 16.16
CA ALA A 384 -10.71 16.39 15.70
C ALA A 384 -10.77 17.08 14.33
N LEU A 385 -11.54 16.54 13.37
CA LEU A 385 -11.71 17.15 12.04
C LEU A 385 -12.50 18.44 12.11
N ARG A 386 -13.49 18.53 13.00
CA ARG A 386 -14.23 19.76 13.26
C ARG A 386 -13.36 20.84 13.88
N ALA A 387 -12.43 20.47 14.78
CA ALA A 387 -11.41 21.39 15.28
C ALA A 387 -10.54 21.95 14.15
N ASN A 388 -10.07 21.11 13.22
CA ASN A 388 -9.33 21.56 12.04
C ASN A 388 -10.14 22.51 11.14
N GLN A 389 -11.46 22.26 10.97
CA GLN A 389 -12.35 23.16 10.20
C GLN A 389 -12.48 24.54 10.85
N HIS A 390 -12.28 24.65 12.16
CA HIS A 390 -12.26 25.91 12.91
C HIS A 390 -10.87 26.54 13.00
N GLY A 391 -9.89 26.04 12.22
CA GLY A 391 -8.52 26.55 12.16
C GLY A 391 -7.65 26.16 13.37
N LEU A 392 -8.05 25.14 14.12
CA LEU A 392 -7.26 24.58 15.21
C LEU A 392 -6.42 23.41 14.71
N VAL A 393 -5.28 23.13 15.34
CA VAL A 393 -4.42 21.99 15.02
C VAL A 393 -4.58 20.90 16.08
N ASN A 394 -4.50 19.63 15.66
CA ASN A 394 -4.50 18.49 16.58
C ASN A 394 -3.07 17.99 16.77
N ILE A 395 -2.73 17.54 17.98
CA ILE A 395 -1.35 17.21 18.35
C ILE A 395 -1.27 15.78 18.86
N TYR A 396 -0.26 15.06 18.37
CA TYR A 396 0.22 13.82 18.95
C TYR A 396 1.54 14.09 19.69
N ASP A 397 1.63 13.70 20.97
CA ASP A 397 2.84 13.79 21.78
C ASP A 397 3.33 12.40 22.21
N PRO A 398 4.50 11.92 21.75
CA PRO A 398 5.03 10.61 22.10
C PRO A 398 5.48 10.48 23.56
N ASN A 399 5.58 11.60 24.30
CA ASN A 399 5.92 11.63 25.71
C ASN A 399 4.71 11.43 26.64
N VAL A 400 3.50 11.44 26.09
CA VAL A 400 2.28 10.95 26.74
C VAL A 400 2.19 9.46 26.48
N ARG A 401 2.55 8.61 27.45
CA ARG A 401 2.64 7.14 27.25
C ARG A 401 1.73 6.38 28.20
N LEU A 402 0.85 5.54 27.63
CA LEU A 402 -0.03 4.64 28.35
C LEU A 402 -0.08 3.28 27.65
N TYR A 403 -0.31 2.21 28.41
CA TYR A 403 -0.82 0.97 27.83
C TYR A 403 -2.32 1.12 27.58
N HIS A 404 -2.83 0.47 26.50
CA HIS A 404 -4.24 0.33 26.23
C HIS A 404 -4.55 -1.12 25.84
N TYR A 405 -5.28 -1.81 26.70
CA TYR A 405 -5.57 -3.24 26.62
C TYR A 405 -6.77 -3.56 25.74
N GLU A 406 -6.82 -2.98 24.56
CA GLU A 406 -7.90 -3.06 23.57
C GLU A 406 -8.63 -4.42 23.53
N SER A 407 -9.95 -4.41 23.35
CA SER A 407 -10.81 -5.59 23.16
C SER A 407 -11.02 -6.49 24.40
N LYS A 408 -10.54 -6.12 25.58
CA LYS A 408 -10.87 -6.86 26.81
C LYS A 408 -12.28 -6.56 27.31
N SER A 409 -12.80 -5.39 26.97
CA SER A 409 -14.12 -4.90 27.41
C SER A 409 -15.22 -4.98 26.33
N ARG A 410 -14.88 -5.27 25.04
CA ARG A 410 -15.82 -5.11 23.96
C ARG A 410 -15.54 -6.02 22.74
N ASP A 411 -16.64 -6.46 22.09
CA ASP A 411 -16.61 -7.18 20.84
C ASP A 411 -16.50 -6.19 19.65
N ALA A 412 -15.31 -6.09 19.04
CA ALA A 412 -15.02 -5.20 17.91
C ALA A 412 -15.86 -5.48 16.65
N SER A 413 -16.59 -6.61 16.61
CA SER A 413 -17.44 -6.99 15.46
C SER A 413 -18.81 -6.28 15.44
N LYS A 414 -19.16 -5.51 16.48
CA LYS A 414 -20.50 -4.91 16.68
C LYS A 414 -20.51 -3.39 16.53
N ILE A 415 -19.86 -2.86 15.49
CA ILE A 415 -19.97 -1.44 15.15
C ILE A 415 -21.26 -1.20 14.37
N PRO A 416 -22.13 -0.26 14.81
CA PRO A 416 -23.36 0.07 14.10
C PRO A 416 -23.09 0.62 12.70
N GLN A 417 -23.98 0.26 11.74
CA GLN A 417 -23.85 0.74 10.35
C GLN A 417 -23.86 2.26 10.24
N ILE A 418 -24.59 2.95 11.11
CA ILE A 418 -24.67 4.42 11.14
C ILE A 418 -23.29 5.08 11.34
N ASP A 419 -22.41 4.47 12.16
CA ASP A 419 -21.05 5.00 12.38
C ASP A 419 -20.22 4.93 11.10
N PHE A 420 -20.38 3.86 10.31
CA PHE A 420 -19.73 3.74 8.99
C PHE A 420 -20.29 4.75 7.98
N ASP A 421 -21.62 4.93 7.95
CA ASP A 421 -22.26 5.85 6.99
C ASP A 421 -21.85 7.30 7.24
N LEU A 422 -21.81 7.72 8.51
CA LEU A 422 -21.35 9.05 8.92
C LEU A 422 -19.84 9.23 8.60
N SER A 423 -19.03 8.24 8.94
CA SER A 423 -17.59 8.24 8.64
C SER A 423 -17.33 8.30 7.13
N ASP A 424 -18.10 7.57 6.32
CA ASP A 424 -17.97 7.60 4.86
C ASP A 424 -18.14 9.01 4.30
N GLN A 425 -19.17 9.72 4.75
CA GLN A 425 -19.41 11.10 4.33
C GLN A 425 -18.27 12.03 4.73
N MET A 426 -17.79 11.91 5.97
CA MET A 426 -16.75 12.76 6.54
C MET A 426 -15.39 12.54 5.85
N TYR A 427 -15.05 11.29 5.52
CA TYR A 427 -13.74 10.94 4.94
C TYR A 427 -13.61 11.18 3.43
N LYS A 428 -14.70 11.52 2.72
CA LYS A 428 -14.70 11.76 1.26
C LYS A 428 -13.62 12.71 0.80
N THR A 429 -13.47 13.84 1.47
CA THR A 429 -12.47 14.86 1.12
C THR A 429 -11.04 14.35 1.31
N TYR A 430 -10.81 13.61 2.39
CA TYR A 430 -9.49 13.05 2.72
C TYR A 430 -9.10 11.90 1.79
N ARG A 431 -10.01 10.98 1.50
CA ARG A 431 -9.74 9.91 0.50
C ARG A 431 -9.35 10.46 -0.86
N LYS A 432 -9.83 11.64 -1.17
CA LYS A 432 -9.59 12.32 -2.44
C LYS A 432 -8.28 13.11 -2.47
N ASN A 433 -8.01 13.88 -1.40
CA ASN A 433 -6.90 14.83 -1.35
C ASN A 433 -5.68 14.23 -0.63
N GLY A 434 -5.84 13.11 0.05
CA GLY A 434 -4.92 12.59 1.05
C GLY A 434 -5.15 13.25 2.41
N ASP A 435 -4.54 12.67 3.43
CA ASP A 435 -4.43 13.25 4.77
C ASP A 435 -3.27 14.26 4.75
N PRO A 436 -3.45 15.52 5.21
CA PRO A 436 -2.39 16.52 5.15
C PRO A 436 -1.15 16.14 5.99
N TYR A 437 -1.35 15.36 7.03
CA TYR A 437 -0.25 14.94 7.91
C TYR A 437 0.30 13.54 7.57
N TYR A 438 -0.11 12.94 6.43
CA TYR A 438 0.43 11.69 5.92
C TYR A 438 0.61 11.77 4.41
N ASN A 439 1.86 11.65 3.96
CA ASN A 439 2.20 11.89 2.55
C ASN A 439 1.47 10.91 1.61
N ARG A 440 0.94 11.42 0.51
CA ARG A 440 0.18 10.64 -0.50
C ARG A 440 1.01 9.58 -1.23
N ASN A 441 2.35 9.65 -1.18
CA ASN A 441 3.27 8.68 -1.76
C ASN A 441 3.55 7.51 -0.82
N LEU A 442 3.00 7.54 0.40
CA LEU A 442 3.02 6.43 1.33
C LEU A 442 1.81 5.51 1.12
N ASP A 443 1.97 4.25 1.47
CA ASP A 443 0.93 3.24 1.35
C ASP A 443 -0.18 3.46 2.39
N TYR A 444 -1.38 3.77 1.93
CA TYR A 444 -2.58 3.93 2.76
C TYR A 444 -3.24 2.60 3.16
N TYR A 445 -2.81 1.46 2.61
CA TYR A 445 -3.32 0.15 2.99
C TYR A 445 -2.47 -0.56 4.05
N CYS A 446 -1.40 0.08 4.51
CA CYS A 446 -0.51 -0.42 5.53
C CYS A 446 -0.34 0.59 6.65
N CYS A 447 -0.60 0.18 7.91
CA CYS A 447 -0.38 1.05 9.08
C CYS A 447 1.10 1.37 9.32
N GLN A 448 2.01 0.58 8.77
CA GLN A 448 3.44 0.84 8.79
C GLN A 448 3.83 1.70 7.59
N PRO A 449 4.39 2.90 7.77
CA PRO A 449 4.76 3.75 6.66
C PRO A 449 5.72 3.04 5.70
N LYS A 450 5.28 2.89 4.47
CA LYS A 450 6.06 2.36 3.35
C LYS A 450 5.85 3.28 2.17
N ILE A 451 6.86 3.45 1.33
CA ILE A 451 6.63 4.07 0.05
C ILE A 451 5.71 3.14 -0.73
N CYS A 452 4.63 3.69 -1.22
CA CYS A 452 3.97 3.10 -2.36
C CYS A 452 5.06 2.93 -3.41
N ALA A 453 5.48 1.69 -3.67
CA ALA A 453 6.42 1.37 -4.75
C ALA A 453 5.93 2.16 -5.96
N ALA A 454 6.81 2.99 -6.55
CA ALA A 454 6.46 4.00 -7.56
C ALA A 454 5.31 3.48 -8.38
N VAL A 455 4.10 3.91 -8.03
CA VAL A 455 2.88 3.28 -8.53
C VAL A 455 2.89 3.67 -9.97
N GLN A 456 3.30 2.75 -10.77
CA GLN A 456 2.99 2.78 -12.17
C GLN A 456 1.48 2.86 -12.21
N GLN A 457 0.97 4.08 -12.41
CA GLN A 457 -0.46 4.30 -12.37
C GLN A 457 -1.06 3.45 -13.47
N THR A 458 -1.65 2.33 -13.08
CA THR A 458 -2.41 1.50 -14.00
C THR A 458 -3.51 2.36 -14.63
N VAL A 459 -3.97 2.00 -15.80
CA VAL A 459 -5.11 2.67 -16.46
C VAL A 459 -6.28 2.80 -15.48
N LYS A 460 -6.50 1.77 -14.68
CA LYS A 460 -7.52 1.73 -13.62
C LYS A 460 -7.36 2.88 -12.60
N GLU A 461 -6.15 3.08 -12.07
CA GLU A 461 -5.91 4.14 -11.07
C GLU A 461 -6.03 5.54 -11.66
N GLN A 462 -5.62 5.72 -12.92
CA GLN A 462 -5.78 7.00 -13.63
C GLN A 462 -7.25 7.32 -13.85
N GLU A 463 -8.06 6.34 -14.26
CA GLU A 463 -9.49 6.51 -14.45
C GLU A 463 -10.22 6.73 -13.14
N GLU A 464 -9.86 6.04 -12.05
CA GLU A 464 -10.38 6.31 -10.71
C GLU A 464 -10.13 7.76 -10.30
N LYS A 465 -8.93 8.31 -10.56
CA LYS A 465 -8.62 9.72 -10.32
C LYS A 465 -9.47 10.67 -11.17
N MET A 466 -9.69 10.33 -12.44
CA MET A 466 -10.54 11.13 -13.34
C MET A 466 -12.01 11.08 -12.94
N LEU A 467 -12.52 9.91 -12.54
CA LEU A 467 -13.88 9.75 -12.00
C LEU A 467 -14.10 10.57 -10.71
N LEU A 468 -13.12 10.52 -9.80
CA LEU A 468 -13.11 11.35 -8.61
C LEU A 468 -13.12 12.86 -8.95
N LYS A 469 -12.42 13.27 -9.98
CA LYS A 469 -12.46 14.66 -10.47
C LYS A 469 -13.84 15.02 -11.04
N ARG A 470 -14.48 14.16 -11.82
CA ARG A 470 -15.84 14.38 -12.37
C ARG A 470 -16.92 14.38 -11.29
N LYS A 471 -16.83 13.49 -10.27
CA LYS A 471 -17.73 13.51 -9.10
C LYS A 471 -17.72 14.85 -8.36
N ARG A 472 -16.61 15.59 -8.42
CA ARG A 472 -16.48 16.93 -7.82
C ARG A 472 -17.29 18.00 -8.53
N GLU A 473 -17.36 17.90 -9.83
CA GLU A 473 -17.97 18.96 -10.67
C GLU A 473 -19.49 18.91 -10.65
N THR A 474 -20.10 17.75 -10.37
CA THR A 474 -21.55 17.55 -10.50
C THR A 474 -22.32 17.40 -9.19
N GLY A 475 -21.66 17.14 -8.05
CA GLY A 475 -22.30 17.00 -6.72
C GLY A 475 -23.22 15.78 -6.52
N LEU A 476 -23.43 14.98 -7.56
CA LEU A 476 -24.26 13.76 -7.49
C LEU A 476 -23.38 12.50 -7.31
N PRO A 477 -23.81 11.50 -6.54
CA PRO A 477 -23.15 10.21 -6.52
C PRO A 477 -23.28 9.57 -7.91
N GLN A 478 -22.16 9.53 -8.67
CA GLN A 478 -22.11 8.79 -9.92
C GLN A 478 -21.84 7.32 -9.63
N LEU A 479 -22.67 6.46 -10.24
CA LEU A 479 -22.34 5.05 -10.37
C LEU A 479 -21.04 4.93 -11.19
N ASP A 480 -20.11 4.14 -10.72
CA ASP A 480 -18.94 3.78 -11.52
C ASP A 480 -19.42 2.82 -12.62
N THR A 481 -19.52 3.35 -13.83
CA THR A 481 -19.95 2.59 -15.02
C THR A 481 -18.79 2.21 -15.92
N ASN A 482 -17.54 2.50 -15.52
CA ASN A 482 -16.37 2.25 -16.34
C ASN A 482 -15.86 0.80 -16.15
N VAL A 483 -15.39 0.25 -17.25
CA VAL A 483 -14.58 -0.96 -17.28
C VAL A 483 -13.17 -0.55 -17.65
N TYR A 484 -12.27 -0.52 -16.70
CA TYR A 484 -10.90 0.05 -16.83
C TYR A 484 -10.08 -0.64 -17.91
N GLU A 485 -10.28 -1.94 -18.08
CA GLU A 485 -9.55 -2.75 -19.06
C GLU A 485 -9.78 -2.26 -20.48
N ILE A 486 -10.98 -1.72 -20.77
CA ILE A 486 -11.34 -1.22 -22.11
C ILE A 486 -11.14 0.28 -22.30
N THR A 487 -10.29 0.92 -21.49
CA THR A 487 -9.87 2.31 -21.77
C THR A 487 -9.31 2.40 -23.19
N PRO A 488 -9.88 3.27 -24.06
CA PRO A 488 -9.60 3.25 -25.48
C PRO A 488 -8.13 3.48 -25.85
N TYR A 489 -7.64 2.77 -26.87
CA TYR A 489 -6.42 3.17 -27.57
C TYR A 489 -6.76 4.28 -28.56
N THR A 490 -5.79 5.14 -28.80
CA THR A 490 -5.87 6.15 -29.86
C THR A 490 -4.77 5.88 -30.87
N PHE A 491 -5.16 5.72 -32.16
CA PHE A 491 -4.22 5.53 -33.25
C PHE A 491 -4.04 6.83 -34.03
N ARG A 492 -2.81 7.09 -34.49
CA ARG A 492 -2.51 8.14 -35.46
C ARG A 492 -1.83 7.55 -36.68
N LYS A 493 -2.16 8.08 -37.86
CA LYS A 493 -1.57 7.64 -39.12
C LYS A 493 -0.12 8.10 -39.26
N ILE A 494 0.76 7.17 -39.64
CA ILE A 494 2.13 7.45 -40.08
C ILE A 494 2.45 6.68 -41.34
N GLU A 495 3.48 7.14 -42.07
CA GLU A 495 4.09 6.34 -43.14
C GLU A 495 5.21 5.49 -42.53
N TYR A 496 5.11 4.17 -42.71
CA TYR A 496 6.14 3.23 -42.25
C TYR A 496 6.44 2.23 -43.38
N PRO A 497 7.70 2.14 -43.84
CA PRO A 497 7.99 1.44 -45.11
C PRO A 497 7.96 -0.08 -45.01
N ASN A 498 8.29 -0.66 -43.83
CA ASN A 498 8.41 -2.07 -43.63
C ASN A 498 7.16 -2.65 -42.96
N ARG A 499 6.93 -3.97 -43.19
CA ARG A 499 5.94 -4.70 -42.39
C ARG A 499 6.42 -4.79 -40.93
N ARG A 500 5.52 -4.51 -39.99
CA ARG A 500 5.84 -4.49 -38.57
C ARG A 500 4.84 -5.31 -37.78
N MET A 501 5.34 -6.21 -36.93
CA MET A 501 4.52 -6.95 -35.95
C MET A 501 4.50 -6.23 -34.62
N ASN A 502 3.31 -5.93 -34.11
CA ASN A 502 3.07 -5.24 -32.84
C ASN A 502 2.55 -6.23 -31.82
N LEU A 503 3.32 -6.49 -30.78
CA LEU A 503 2.91 -7.31 -29.65
C LEU A 503 2.29 -6.40 -28.57
N LEU A 504 1.03 -6.61 -28.23
CA LEU A 504 0.36 -5.94 -27.13
C LEU A 504 0.44 -6.81 -25.87
N VAL A 505 1.18 -6.35 -24.85
CA VAL A 505 1.36 -7.06 -23.59
C VAL A 505 1.09 -6.15 -22.39
N PRO A 506 0.58 -6.70 -21.26
CA PRO A 506 0.39 -5.94 -20.04
C PRO A 506 1.67 -5.29 -19.52
N SER A 507 2.77 -6.07 -19.47
CA SER A 507 4.04 -5.64 -18.89
C SER A 507 5.19 -6.57 -19.30
N ILE A 508 6.44 -6.07 -19.21
CA ILE A 508 7.68 -6.86 -19.35
C ILE A 508 8.50 -6.89 -18.05
N ASN A 509 7.97 -6.33 -16.96
CA ASN A 509 8.63 -6.34 -15.64
C ASN A 509 8.68 -7.75 -15.07
N ALA A 510 9.80 -8.12 -14.44
CA ALA A 510 10.03 -9.49 -13.95
C ALA A 510 8.96 -9.98 -12.95
N GLU A 511 8.38 -9.07 -12.19
CA GLU A 511 7.31 -9.37 -11.24
C GLU A 511 5.97 -9.73 -11.92
N HIS A 512 5.74 -9.23 -13.15
CA HIS A 512 4.51 -9.45 -13.92
C HIS A 512 4.66 -10.53 -15.00
N VAL A 513 5.90 -10.87 -15.40
CA VAL A 513 6.17 -11.90 -16.42
C VAL A 513 6.07 -13.28 -15.78
N PHE A 514 4.92 -13.91 -15.95
CA PHE A 514 4.67 -15.32 -15.61
C PHE A 514 4.67 -16.19 -16.88
N GLY A 515 4.47 -17.50 -16.70
CA GLY A 515 4.58 -18.48 -17.80
C GLY A 515 3.91 -18.08 -19.11
N GLY A 516 2.69 -17.54 -19.07
CA GLY A 516 1.95 -17.15 -20.27
C GLY A 516 2.60 -15.97 -21.02
N ILE A 517 2.92 -14.86 -20.34
CA ILE A 517 3.58 -13.71 -20.98
C ILE A 517 4.97 -14.09 -21.48
N SER A 518 5.72 -14.90 -20.71
CA SER A 518 7.04 -15.40 -21.15
C SER A 518 6.94 -16.21 -22.45
N THR A 519 5.93 -17.07 -22.56
CA THR A 519 5.68 -17.89 -23.75
C THR A 519 5.26 -17.03 -24.94
N ALA A 520 4.41 -16.02 -24.72
CA ALA A 520 4.00 -15.07 -25.76
C ALA A 520 5.18 -14.27 -26.31
N LEU A 521 6.10 -13.83 -25.47
CA LEU A 521 7.34 -13.15 -25.88
C LEU A 521 8.25 -14.08 -26.71
N LYS A 522 8.44 -15.34 -26.29
CA LYS A 522 9.21 -16.34 -27.07
C LYS A 522 8.56 -16.62 -28.44
N PHE A 523 7.25 -16.77 -28.45
CA PHE A 523 6.50 -16.95 -29.72
C PHE A 523 6.67 -15.75 -30.63
N PHE A 524 6.49 -14.53 -30.11
CA PHE A 524 6.67 -13.27 -30.84
C PHE A 524 8.06 -13.17 -31.48
N ASP A 525 9.12 -13.39 -30.69
CA ASP A 525 10.51 -13.32 -31.21
C ASP A 525 10.77 -14.35 -32.30
N THR A 526 10.21 -15.57 -32.18
CA THR A 526 10.33 -16.61 -33.17
C THR A 526 9.58 -16.25 -34.45
N LEU A 527 8.35 -15.75 -34.29
CA LEU A 527 7.48 -15.31 -35.39
C LEU A 527 8.11 -14.17 -36.19
N VAL A 528 8.56 -13.12 -35.52
CA VAL A 528 9.18 -11.95 -36.17
C VAL A 528 10.43 -12.34 -36.96
N LYS A 529 11.27 -13.21 -36.38
CA LYS A 529 12.46 -13.73 -37.07
C LYS A 529 12.10 -14.54 -38.31
N ALA A 530 11.07 -15.40 -38.24
CA ALA A 530 10.63 -16.20 -39.34
C ALA A 530 10.01 -15.39 -40.50
N LEU A 531 9.26 -14.32 -40.14
CA LEU A 531 8.62 -13.42 -41.08
C LEU A 531 9.58 -12.40 -41.70
N GLY A 532 10.66 -12.02 -40.98
CA GLY A 532 11.55 -10.93 -41.35
C GLY A 532 10.89 -9.53 -41.18
N TYR A 533 9.92 -9.42 -40.29
CA TYR A 533 9.22 -8.16 -40.00
C TYR A 533 9.97 -7.35 -38.91
N ASP A 534 9.75 -6.05 -38.90
CA ASP A 534 10.14 -5.19 -37.79
C ASP A 534 9.32 -5.52 -36.54
N ALA A 535 9.91 -5.34 -35.35
CA ALA A 535 9.32 -5.74 -34.06
C ALA A 535 8.95 -4.55 -33.20
N ARG A 536 7.71 -4.49 -32.73
CA ARG A 536 7.30 -3.48 -31.76
C ARG A 536 6.52 -4.13 -30.60
N ILE A 537 6.97 -3.89 -29.37
CA ILE A 537 6.28 -4.31 -28.15
C ILE A 537 5.61 -3.08 -27.53
N ILE A 538 4.31 -3.14 -27.27
CA ILE A 538 3.51 -2.08 -26.70
C ILE A 538 3.07 -2.53 -25.30
N LEU A 539 3.50 -1.78 -24.28
CA LEU A 539 3.21 -2.08 -22.87
C LEU A 539 1.94 -1.34 -22.45
N VAL A 540 0.85 -2.05 -22.20
CA VAL A 540 -0.46 -1.43 -22.06
C VAL A 540 -0.93 -1.20 -20.64
N ASP A 541 -0.37 -1.90 -19.62
CA ASP A 541 -0.86 -1.82 -18.23
C ASP A 541 0.20 -1.32 -17.24
N ALA A 542 1.50 -1.50 -17.54
CA ALA A 542 2.57 -1.05 -16.66
C ALA A 542 3.76 -0.46 -17.40
N GLU A 543 4.35 0.59 -16.81
CA GLU A 543 5.62 1.15 -17.29
C GLU A 543 6.78 0.16 -17.01
N PRO A 544 7.82 0.13 -17.85
CA PRO A 544 8.97 -0.74 -17.66
C PRO A 544 9.83 -0.24 -16.49
N ASP A 545 10.16 -1.13 -15.55
CA ASP A 545 11.10 -0.85 -14.47
C ASP A 545 12.57 -0.80 -14.98
N LYS A 546 13.49 -0.35 -14.12
CA LYS A 546 14.92 -0.25 -14.47
C LYS A 546 15.54 -1.60 -14.88
N ALA A 547 15.09 -2.70 -14.30
CA ALA A 547 15.59 -4.03 -14.62
C ALA A 547 15.11 -4.49 -15.99
N ALA A 548 13.84 -4.24 -16.31
CA ALA A 548 13.28 -4.52 -17.64
C ALA A 548 13.94 -3.65 -18.72
N ILE A 549 14.12 -2.34 -18.46
CA ILE A 549 14.84 -1.47 -19.39
C ILE A 549 16.24 -2.01 -19.66
N LYS A 550 17.02 -2.33 -18.62
CA LYS A 550 18.37 -2.87 -18.75
C LYS A 550 18.37 -4.18 -19.55
N LYS A 551 17.41 -5.08 -19.30
CA LYS A 551 17.31 -6.39 -19.95
C LYS A 551 17.06 -6.28 -21.47
N TYR A 552 16.22 -5.31 -21.88
CA TYR A 552 15.78 -5.20 -23.28
C TYR A 552 16.52 -4.14 -24.08
N SER A 553 17.31 -3.23 -23.46
CA SER A 553 18.00 -2.12 -24.15
C SER A 553 19.09 -2.56 -25.13
N ASP A 554 19.63 -3.78 -25.01
CA ASP A 554 20.62 -4.30 -25.95
C ASP A 554 19.99 -4.70 -27.30
N GLU A 555 18.69 -4.97 -27.32
CA GLU A 555 17.99 -5.47 -28.50
C GLU A 555 16.89 -4.52 -29.02
N TYR A 556 16.25 -3.77 -28.12
CA TYR A 556 15.13 -2.87 -28.42
C TYR A 556 15.46 -1.43 -28.02
N THR A 557 14.93 -0.49 -28.78
CA THR A 557 14.94 0.94 -28.42
C THR A 557 13.62 1.30 -27.76
N PHE A 558 13.69 1.89 -26.57
CA PHE A 558 12.50 2.45 -25.90
C PHE A 558 12.12 3.77 -26.56
N VAL A 559 10.89 3.85 -27.07
CA VAL A 559 10.37 4.98 -27.83
C VAL A 559 9.11 5.50 -27.15
N LYS A 560 8.93 6.82 -27.11
CA LYS A 560 7.67 7.39 -26.61
C LYS A 560 6.54 7.17 -27.62
N ALA A 561 5.32 7.00 -27.12
CA ALA A 561 4.15 6.79 -27.99
C ALA A 561 3.91 7.97 -28.95
N GLU A 562 4.33 9.18 -28.56
CA GLU A 562 4.20 10.41 -29.35
C GLU A 562 5.23 10.52 -30.50
N ASP A 563 6.28 9.73 -30.50
CA ASP A 563 7.36 9.81 -31.49
C ASP A 563 7.06 8.95 -32.72
N ASP A 564 7.29 9.49 -33.91
CA ASP A 564 7.17 8.76 -35.19
C ASP A 564 8.47 8.05 -35.57
N SER A 565 8.97 7.22 -34.64
CA SER A 565 10.25 6.52 -34.79
C SER A 565 10.17 5.43 -35.86
N LEU A 566 11.20 5.39 -36.73
CA LEU A 566 11.36 4.36 -37.79
C LEU A 566 12.35 3.25 -37.35
N VAL A 567 12.74 3.17 -36.10
CA VAL A 567 13.62 2.10 -35.61
C VAL A 567 12.91 0.74 -35.73
N ALA A 568 13.64 -0.26 -36.21
CA ALA A 568 13.08 -1.59 -36.55
C ALA A 568 12.64 -2.38 -35.30
N LYS A 569 13.31 -2.21 -34.17
CA LYS A 569 12.96 -2.89 -32.90
C LYS A 569 12.65 -1.86 -31.82
N GLN A 570 11.39 -1.80 -31.41
CA GLN A 570 10.87 -0.77 -30.52
C GLN A 570 10.14 -1.37 -29.32
N ILE A 571 10.25 -0.71 -28.15
CA ILE A 571 9.33 -0.88 -27.02
C ILE A 571 8.66 0.46 -26.74
N ILE A 572 7.32 0.47 -26.73
CA ILE A 572 6.51 1.65 -26.45
C ILE A 572 5.79 1.45 -25.13
N PRO A 573 6.16 2.18 -24.06
CA PRO A 573 5.34 2.30 -22.85
C PRO A 573 4.06 3.08 -23.17
N TYR A 574 2.88 2.45 -22.93
CA TYR A 574 1.56 2.99 -23.26
C TYR A 574 0.53 2.76 -22.14
N SER A 575 0.99 2.51 -20.94
CA SER A 575 0.12 2.34 -19.74
C SER A 575 -0.66 3.61 -19.42
N ASN A 576 -0.07 4.78 -19.63
CA ASN A 576 -0.75 6.06 -19.62
C ASN A 576 -1.24 6.39 -21.03
N ARG A 577 -2.56 6.24 -21.26
CA ARG A 577 -3.21 6.39 -22.59
C ARG A 577 -3.77 7.79 -22.83
N PHE A 578 -3.85 8.64 -21.79
CA PHE A 578 -4.50 9.95 -21.89
C PHE A 578 -3.65 10.94 -22.67
N ASN A 579 -4.27 11.53 -23.71
CA ASN A 579 -3.64 12.47 -24.66
C ASN A 579 -2.42 11.89 -25.38
N ARG A 580 -2.35 10.55 -25.51
CA ARG A 580 -1.31 9.84 -26.21
C ARG A 580 -1.88 8.97 -27.32
N SER A 581 -1.13 8.80 -28.40
CA SER A 581 -1.55 7.98 -29.53
C SER A 581 -0.41 7.10 -30.02
N ILE A 582 -0.77 5.89 -30.46
CA ILE A 582 0.16 4.94 -31.06
C ILE A 582 0.27 5.24 -32.56
N PRO A 583 1.50 5.39 -33.12
CA PRO A 583 1.70 5.57 -34.56
C PRO A 583 1.42 4.26 -35.30
N VAL A 584 0.49 4.26 -36.26
CA VAL A 584 0.04 3.09 -37.03
C VAL A 584 0.07 3.38 -38.52
N SER A 585 0.50 2.40 -39.29
CA SER A 585 0.52 2.41 -40.78
C SER A 585 -0.27 1.22 -41.34
N GLU A 586 -0.46 1.19 -42.64
CA GLU A 586 -1.06 0.05 -43.35
C GLU A 586 -0.20 -1.23 -43.28
N ASN A 587 1.09 -1.12 -42.92
CA ASN A 587 2.05 -2.22 -42.78
C ASN A 587 2.12 -2.83 -41.40
N ASP A 588 1.26 -2.39 -40.46
CA ASP A 588 1.22 -2.88 -39.09
C ASP A 588 0.32 -4.12 -38.96
N TYR A 589 0.84 -5.14 -38.30
CA TYR A 589 0.13 -6.33 -37.85
C TYR A 589 0.10 -6.32 -36.33
N PHE A 590 -0.96 -6.84 -35.68
CA PHE A 590 -1.11 -6.84 -34.24
C PHE A 590 -1.28 -8.25 -33.69
N LEU A 591 -0.55 -8.55 -32.61
CA LEU A 591 -0.63 -9.78 -31.81
C LEU A 591 -1.12 -9.46 -30.41
N PHE A 592 -2.27 -9.99 -30.03
CA PHE A 592 -2.92 -9.80 -28.75
C PHE A 592 -2.48 -10.86 -27.75
N THR A 593 -2.46 -10.52 -26.45
CA THR A 593 -2.11 -11.46 -25.38
C THR A 593 -3.13 -11.51 -24.24
N GLY A 594 -4.19 -10.71 -24.31
CA GLY A 594 -5.31 -10.68 -23.37
C GLY A 594 -6.53 -10.06 -24.03
N TRP A 595 -7.73 -10.41 -23.55
CA TRP A 595 -8.98 -9.95 -24.16
C TRP A 595 -9.08 -8.43 -24.27
N TRP A 596 -8.60 -7.68 -23.26
CA TRP A 596 -8.63 -6.22 -23.30
C TRP A 596 -7.66 -5.64 -24.33
N THR A 597 -6.55 -6.32 -24.61
CA THR A 597 -5.64 -5.90 -25.67
C THR A 597 -6.25 -6.09 -27.05
N ALA A 598 -7.02 -7.17 -27.23
CA ALA A 598 -7.80 -7.43 -28.43
C ALA A 598 -8.92 -6.40 -28.59
N TYR A 599 -9.75 -6.24 -27.55
CA TYR A 599 -10.87 -5.32 -27.55
C TYR A 599 -10.46 -3.90 -27.89
N CYS A 600 -9.51 -3.32 -27.14
CA CYS A 600 -9.07 -1.93 -27.32
C CYS A 600 -8.43 -1.69 -28.70
N CYS A 601 -7.68 -2.66 -29.23
CA CYS A 601 -7.08 -2.53 -30.55
C CYS A 601 -8.14 -2.59 -31.66
N GLN A 602 -9.09 -3.52 -31.59
CA GLN A 602 -10.17 -3.65 -32.55
C GLN A 602 -11.08 -2.40 -32.54
N ASP A 603 -11.43 -1.90 -31.35
CA ASP A 603 -12.23 -0.68 -31.17
C ASP A 603 -11.53 0.56 -31.76
N ALA A 604 -10.22 0.71 -31.49
CA ALA A 604 -9.41 1.78 -32.07
C ALA A 604 -9.36 1.75 -33.60
N TYR A 605 -9.38 0.56 -34.22
CA TYR A 605 -9.41 0.43 -35.69
C TYR A 605 -10.72 0.90 -36.28
N VAL A 606 -11.85 0.80 -35.61
CA VAL A 606 -13.13 1.35 -36.06
C VAL A 606 -13.01 2.86 -36.32
N GLY A 607 -12.45 3.61 -35.39
CA GLY A 607 -12.20 5.04 -35.55
C GLY A 607 -11.14 5.37 -36.59
N PHE A 608 -10.08 4.56 -36.64
CA PHE A 608 -8.96 4.71 -37.58
C PHE A 608 -9.39 4.45 -39.03
N GLU A 609 -10.18 3.41 -39.28
CA GLU A 609 -10.75 3.09 -40.59
C GLU A 609 -11.69 4.19 -41.05
N ASN A 610 -12.61 4.64 -40.18
CA ASN A 610 -13.53 5.73 -40.50
C ASN A 610 -12.83 7.04 -40.84
N THR A 611 -11.68 7.32 -40.24
CA THR A 611 -10.94 8.59 -40.42
C THR A 611 -10.00 8.54 -41.63
N PHE A 612 -9.27 7.41 -41.79
CA PHE A 612 -8.18 7.33 -42.76
C PHE A 612 -8.43 6.32 -43.92
N GLY A 613 -9.49 5.52 -43.84
CA GLY A 613 -9.81 4.47 -44.84
C GLY A 613 -8.86 3.28 -44.80
N ILE A 614 -8.07 3.12 -43.74
CA ILE A 614 -7.08 2.05 -43.56
C ILE A 614 -7.70 0.92 -42.72
N LYS A 615 -7.85 -0.25 -43.33
CA LYS A 615 -8.31 -1.47 -42.67
C LYS A 615 -7.17 -2.17 -41.95
N PRO A 616 -7.45 -2.86 -40.84
CA PRO A 616 -6.44 -3.67 -40.18
C PRO A 616 -6.04 -4.84 -41.08
N ASN A 617 -4.79 -5.24 -40.98
CA ASN A 617 -4.34 -6.56 -41.46
C ASN A 617 -4.97 -7.64 -40.57
N ILE A 618 -4.90 -8.92 -41.01
CA ILE A 618 -5.37 -10.03 -40.17
C ILE A 618 -4.70 -9.97 -38.79
N PHE A 619 -5.51 -10.05 -37.74
CA PHE A 619 -5.01 -10.04 -36.39
C PHE A 619 -4.45 -11.40 -35.97
N LEU A 620 -3.53 -11.40 -35.02
CA LEU A 620 -3.07 -12.60 -34.34
C LEU A 620 -3.51 -12.53 -32.89
N TYR A 621 -4.03 -13.62 -32.35
CA TYR A 621 -4.48 -13.67 -30.96
C TYR A 621 -3.84 -14.86 -30.23
N PHE A 622 -2.89 -14.56 -29.34
CA PHE A 622 -2.24 -15.55 -28.48
C PHE A 622 -3.12 -15.81 -27.27
N ILE A 623 -3.98 -16.81 -27.35
CA ILE A 623 -4.98 -17.17 -26.35
C ILE A 623 -4.34 -18.07 -25.30
N GLN A 624 -4.20 -17.54 -24.07
CA GLN A 624 -3.49 -18.19 -22.98
C GLN A 624 -4.41 -18.97 -22.04
N ASP A 625 -5.69 -18.64 -22.03
CA ASP A 625 -6.73 -19.26 -21.19
C ASP A 625 -8.12 -18.90 -21.75
N TYR A 626 -9.17 -19.49 -21.19
CA TYR A 626 -10.54 -19.03 -21.40
C TYR A 626 -10.84 -17.85 -20.47
N GLU A 627 -10.48 -16.67 -20.92
CA GLU A 627 -10.47 -15.45 -20.09
C GLU A 627 -11.86 -14.98 -19.61
N PRO A 628 -13.00 -15.23 -20.30
CA PRO A 628 -14.33 -14.99 -19.71
C PRO A 628 -14.49 -15.69 -18.36
N GLY A 629 -13.93 -16.90 -18.22
CA GLY A 629 -13.96 -17.67 -16.98
C GLY A 629 -13.19 -17.04 -15.78
N PHE A 630 -12.45 -15.95 -15.98
CA PHE A 630 -11.80 -15.19 -14.89
C PHE A 630 -12.79 -14.34 -14.11
N TYR A 631 -13.97 -14.14 -14.64
CA TYR A 631 -15.01 -13.27 -14.10
C TYR A 631 -16.26 -14.06 -13.82
N SER A 632 -16.89 -13.83 -12.68
CA SER A 632 -18.26 -14.24 -12.48
C SER A 632 -19.16 -13.56 -13.54
N TRP A 633 -20.39 -14.06 -13.77
CA TRP A 633 -21.34 -13.50 -14.75
C TRP A 633 -21.43 -11.97 -14.63
N SER A 634 -20.75 -11.24 -15.51
CA SER A 634 -20.50 -9.80 -15.39
C SER A 634 -20.26 -9.14 -16.74
N THR A 635 -20.20 -7.80 -16.75
CA THR A 635 -19.79 -7.02 -17.93
C THR A 635 -18.45 -7.48 -18.49
N LYS A 636 -17.45 -7.76 -17.64
CA LYS A 636 -16.13 -8.23 -18.06
C LYS A 636 -16.17 -9.61 -18.71
N TYR A 637 -17.03 -10.51 -18.22
CA TYR A 637 -17.28 -11.79 -18.86
C TYR A 637 -17.75 -11.59 -20.31
N LEU A 638 -18.76 -10.75 -20.51
CA LEU A 638 -19.34 -10.48 -21.84
C LEU A 638 -18.33 -9.81 -22.79
N LEU A 639 -17.56 -8.86 -22.28
CA LEU A 639 -16.55 -8.18 -23.09
C LEU A 639 -15.41 -9.12 -23.49
N ALA A 640 -14.91 -9.96 -22.57
CA ALA A 640 -13.89 -10.96 -22.89
C ALA A 640 -14.41 -11.96 -23.91
N ASP A 641 -15.64 -12.48 -23.74
CA ASP A 641 -16.30 -13.39 -24.67
C ASP A 641 -16.49 -12.77 -26.07
N SER A 642 -16.83 -11.48 -26.15
CA SER A 642 -17.04 -10.77 -27.42
C SER A 642 -15.78 -10.72 -28.27
N THR A 643 -14.57 -10.69 -27.69
CA THR A 643 -13.32 -10.64 -28.44
C THR A 643 -13.04 -11.92 -29.24
N TYR A 644 -13.59 -13.05 -28.77
CA TYR A 644 -13.51 -14.34 -29.45
C TYR A 644 -14.58 -14.51 -30.56
N LYS A 645 -15.54 -13.60 -30.62
CA LYS A 645 -16.65 -13.56 -31.57
C LYS A 645 -16.56 -12.37 -32.55
N SER A 646 -15.37 -11.77 -32.62
CA SER A 646 -15.13 -10.59 -33.48
C SER A 646 -15.23 -10.95 -34.96
N ASP A 647 -15.80 -10.05 -35.78
CA ASP A 647 -15.89 -10.15 -37.21
C ASP A 647 -14.54 -9.91 -37.95
N TYR A 648 -13.52 -9.43 -37.27
CA TYR A 648 -12.20 -9.21 -37.85
C TYR A 648 -11.49 -10.54 -38.11
N PRO A 649 -10.90 -10.72 -39.33
CA PRO A 649 -10.07 -11.89 -39.62
C PRO A 649 -8.98 -12.08 -38.56
N THR A 650 -8.95 -13.24 -37.93
CA THR A 650 -8.04 -13.51 -36.82
C THR A 650 -7.41 -14.90 -36.92
N ILE A 651 -6.09 -14.96 -36.69
CA ILE A 651 -5.32 -16.19 -36.51
C ILE A 651 -5.24 -16.43 -35.00
N ALA A 652 -5.92 -17.44 -34.48
CA ALA A 652 -5.85 -17.82 -33.08
C ALA A 652 -4.67 -18.76 -32.81
N ILE A 653 -3.91 -18.50 -31.78
CA ILE A 653 -2.79 -19.34 -31.30
C ILE A 653 -3.06 -19.73 -29.85
N PHE A 654 -3.33 -21.02 -29.65
CA PHE A 654 -3.64 -21.54 -28.30
C PHE A 654 -2.41 -22.17 -27.68
N ASN A 655 -2.16 -21.87 -26.41
CA ASN A 655 -1.03 -22.42 -25.65
C ASN A 655 -1.31 -23.81 -25.04
N SER A 656 -2.38 -24.48 -25.47
CA SER A 656 -2.70 -25.87 -25.17
C SER A 656 -3.68 -26.43 -26.19
N MET A 657 -3.50 -27.69 -26.59
CA MET A 657 -4.48 -28.42 -27.40
C MET A 657 -5.81 -28.55 -26.73
N LEU A 658 -5.85 -28.82 -25.40
CA LEU A 658 -7.10 -28.88 -24.61
C LEU A 658 -7.87 -27.57 -24.69
N LEU A 659 -7.16 -26.44 -24.64
CA LEU A 659 -7.79 -25.13 -24.74
C LEU A 659 -8.41 -24.92 -26.13
N LYS A 660 -7.69 -25.29 -27.21
CA LYS A 660 -8.22 -25.20 -28.56
C LYS A 660 -9.47 -26.07 -28.73
N GLU A 661 -9.44 -27.33 -28.29
CA GLU A 661 -10.58 -28.25 -28.34
C GLU A 661 -11.79 -27.69 -27.58
N PHE A 662 -11.58 -27.09 -26.40
CA PHE A 662 -12.63 -26.42 -25.66
C PHE A 662 -13.29 -25.28 -26.47
N PHE A 663 -12.49 -24.46 -27.18
CA PHE A 663 -13.03 -23.37 -28.00
C PHE A 663 -13.81 -23.94 -29.20
N ASP A 664 -13.31 -25.00 -29.84
CA ASP A 664 -14.00 -25.66 -30.95
C ASP A 664 -15.35 -26.29 -30.50
N GLU A 665 -15.39 -26.97 -29.36
CA GLU A 665 -16.59 -27.56 -28.76
C GLU A 665 -17.63 -26.48 -28.34
N ASN A 666 -17.18 -25.28 -27.96
CA ASN A 666 -18.05 -24.15 -27.63
C ASN A 666 -18.35 -23.21 -28.79
N HIS A 667 -18.06 -23.70 -30.03
CA HIS A 667 -18.42 -23.02 -31.29
C HIS A 667 -17.79 -21.62 -31.50
N TYR A 668 -16.61 -21.39 -30.95
CA TYR A 668 -15.82 -20.22 -31.32
C TYR A 668 -15.11 -20.44 -32.66
N HIS A 669 -15.19 -19.49 -33.58
CA HIS A 669 -14.63 -19.61 -34.93
C HIS A 669 -13.63 -18.50 -35.20
N PHE A 670 -12.44 -18.91 -35.68
CA PHE A 670 -11.39 -18.01 -36.10
C PHE A 670 -11.06 -18.31 -37.58
N THR A 671 -10.45 -17.33 -38.30
CA THR A 671 -10.06 -17.53 -39.68
C THR A 671 -9.06 -18.68 -39.80
N HIS A 672 -8.10 -18.74 -38.91
CA HIS A 672 -7.16 -19.86 -38.74
C HIS A 672 -6.92 -20.12 -37.27
N SER A 673 -6.60 -21.37 -36.91
CA SER A 673 -6.36 -21.78 -35.52
C SER A 673 -5.15 -22.71 -35.46
N PHE A 674 -4.23 -22.38 -34.58
CA PHE A 674 -3.04 -23.19 -34.26
C PHE A 674 -2.99 -23.43 -32.75
N ALA A 675 -2.36 -24.53 -32.35
CA ALA A 675 -2.14 -24.81 -30.92
C ALA A 675 -0.82 -25.52 -30.71
N PHE A 676 -0.30 -25.38 -29.53
CA PHE A 676 0.86 -26.13 -29.02
C PHE A 676 0.62 -26.48 -27.55
N ASP A 677 1.27 -27.53 -27.04
CA ASP A 677 1.15 -27.89 -25.66
C ASP A 677 2.26 -27.27 -24.80
N PRO A 678 2.01 -27.04 -23.48
CA PRO A 678 3.01 -26.54 -22.57
C PRO A 678 4.28 -27.41 -22.56
N VAL A 679 5.43 -26.75 -22.40
CA VAL A 679 6.75 -27.41 -22.28
C VAL A 679 7.41 -26.94 -21.01
N LEU A 680 8.13 -27.85 -20.33
CA LEU A 680 8.83 -27.59 -19.09
C LEU A 680 9.85 -26.45 -19.24
N ASN A 681 9.87 -25.56 -18.28
CA ASN A 681 10.83 -24.45 -18.24
C ASN A 681 12.28 -24.94 -18.31
N ASP A 682 13.14 -24.27 -19.06
CA ASP A 682 14.53 -24.66 -19.30
C ASP A 682 15.35 -24.83 -18.02
N GLY A 683 15.11 -23.99 -16.98
CA GLY A 683 15.77 -24.10 -15.69
C GLY A 683 15.32 -25.33 -14.90
N LEU A 684 14.00 -25.62 -14.91
CA LEU A 684 13.44 -26.81 -14.30
C LEU A 684 13.89 -28.09 -15.04
N ARG A 685 13.96 -28.04 -16.39
CA ARG A 685 14.45 -29.15 -17.20
C ARG A 685 15.90 -29.52 -16.83
N LYS A 686 16.80 -28.53 -16.70
CA LYS A 686 18.18 -28.75 -16.28
C LYS A 686 18.27 -29.39 -14.90
N ALA A 687 17.40 -28.97 -13.98
CA ALA A 687 17.32 -29.53 -12.63
C ALA A 687 16.79 -30.98 -12.68
N LEU A 688 15.78 -31.25 -13.51
CA LEU A 688 15.22 -32.59 -13.73
C LEU A 688 16.25 -33.58 -14.32
N GLU A 689 17.03 -33.14 -15.31
CA GLU A 689 18.10 -33.93 -15.93
C GLU A 689 19.24 -34.32 -14.96
N GLN A 690 19.37 -33.60 -13.86
CA GLN A 690 20.37 -33.86 -12.81
C GLN A 690 19.82 -34.72 -11.65
N MET A 691 18.54 -35.09 -11.69
CA MET A 691 17.94 -35.89 -10.62
C MET A 691 18.54 -37.31 -10.57
N PRO A 692 18.81 -37.84 -9.38
CA PRO A 692 19.27 -39.24 -9.23
C PRO A 692 18.10 -40.20 -9.51
N ALA A 693 18.43 -41.45 -9.84
CA ALA A 693 17.43 -42.51 -10.05
C ALA A 693 16.60 -42.83 -8.78
N GLN A 694 17.12 -42.54 -7.61
CA GLN A 694 16.41 -42.59 -6.31
C GLN A 694 16.42 -41.18 -5.73
N VAL A 695 15.22 -40.63 -5.43
CA VAL A 695 15.02 -39.27 -4.96
C VAL A 695 14.55 -39.29 -3.52
N ASP A 696 15.28 -38.57 -2.65
CA ASP A 696 14.87 -38.39 -1.26
C ASP A 696 13.70 -37.44 -1.12
N LYS A 697 12.63 -37.86 -0.46
CA LYS A 697 11.42 -37.09 -0.23
C LYS A 697 11.19 -36.80 1.24
N LYS A 698 10.82 -35.57 1.58
CA LYS A 698 10.42 -35.15 2.91
C LYS A 698 8.89 -35.32 3.10
N LYS A 699 8.46 -35.48 4.34
CA LYS A 699 7.03 -35.34 4.71
C LYS A 699 6.59 -33.89 4.52
N GLN A 700 6.48 -33.48 3.27
CA GLN A 700 6.18 -32.10 2.87
C GLN A 700 5.08 -32.08 1.82
N ILE A 701 4.14 -31.15 2.00
CA ILE A 701 3.08 -30.87 1.05
C ILE A 701 3.33 -29.48 0.46
N LEU A 702 3.30 -29.37 -0.85
CA LEU A 702 3.40 -28.12 -1.58
C LEU A 702 2.05 -27.74 -2.18
N VAL A 703 1.54 -26.59 -1.80
CA VAL A 703 0.34 -26.00 -2.40
C VAL A 703 0.77 -24.91 -3.39
N TYR A 704 0.20 -24.93 -4.59
CA TYR A 704 0.27 -23.76 -5.47
C TYR A 704 -0.68 -22.69 -4.94
N GLY A 705 -0.16 -21.75 -4.15
CA GLY A 705 -0.92 -20.80 -3.36
C GLY A 705 -1.00 -19.42 -4.01
N ARG A 706 -2.16 -19.10 -4.55
CA ARG A 706 -2.46 -17.77 -5.11
C ARG A 706 -3.80 -17.26 -4.62
N PRO A 707 -3.86 -16.74 -3.36
CA PRO A 707 -5.11 -16.26 -2.76
C PRO A 707 -5.77 -15.12 -3.55
N GLY A 708 -5.02 -14.28 -4.25
CA GLY A 708 -5.53 -13.21 -5.12
C GLY A 708 -6.07 -13.69 -6.47
N THR A 709 -5.97 -14.98 -6.79
CA THR A 709 -6.39 -15.55 -8.08
C THR A 709 -7.50 -16.58 -7.87
N GLU A 710 -8.76 -16.16 -7.98
CA GLU A 710 -9.95 -16.98 -7.65
C GLU A 710 -9.99 -18.33 -8.37
N ARG A 711 -9.57 -18.39 -9.65
CA ARG A 711 -9.58 -19.64 -10.43
C ARG A 711 -8.64 -20.73 -9.89
N ASN A 712 -7.71 -20.41 -9.01
CA ASN A 712 -6.87 -21.39 -8.32
C ASN A 712 -7.54 -22.01 -7.09
N ALA A 713 -8.78 -21.62 -6.77
CA ALA A 713 -9.60 -22.17 -5.70
C ALA A 713 -8.87 -22.32 -4.35
N PHE A 714 -8.03 -21.34 -3.99
CA PHE A 714 -7.16 -21.38 -2.82
C PHE A 714 -7.92 -21.62 -1.52
N ASN A 715 -9.10 -20.97 -1.35
CA ASN A 715 -9.92 -21.15 -0.16
C ASN A 715 -10.42 -22.59 -0.01
N LEU A 716 -10.67 -23.27 -1.13
CA LEU A 716 -11.09 -24.67 -1.14
C LEU A 716 -9.92 -25.58 -0.71
N VAL A 717 -8.70 -25.30 -1.19
CA VAL A 717 -7.49 -26.03 -0.75
C VAL A 717 -7.28 -25.85 0.74
N VAL A 718 -7.39 -24.64 1.27
CA VAL A 718 -7.29 -24.38 2.72
C VAL A 718 -8.34 -25.15 3.51
N ALA A 719 -9.60 -25.17 3.03
CA ALA A 719 -10.67 -25.96 3.68
C ALA A 719 -10.39 -27.46 3.66
N ALA A 720 -9.78 -27.98 2.58
CA ALA A 720 -9.38 -29.38 2.49
C ALA A 720 -8.21 -29.70 3.44
N LEU A 721 -7.20 -28.86 3.51
CA LEU A 721 -6.06 -29.01 4.42
C LEU A 721 -6.50 -28.99 5.89
N LYS A 722 -7.44 -28.12 6.29
CA LYS A 722 -8.02 -28.12 7.64
C LYS A 722 -8.67 -29.46 8.00
N LYS A 723 -9.31 -30.13 7.04
CA LYS A 723 -9.87 -31.46 7.23
C LYS A 723 -8.77 -32.52 7.27
N TRP A 724 -7.81 -32.45 6.36
CA TRP A 724 -6.72 -33.40 6.28
C TRP A 724 -5.85 -33.43 7.55
N VAL A 725 -5.55 -32.28 8.15
CA VAL A 725 -4.81 -32.15 9.41
C VAL A 725 -5.49 -32.89 10.56
N MET A 726 -6.84 -33.01 10.54
CA MET A 726 -7.59 -33.76 11.54
C MET A 726 -7.63 -35.28 11.25
N MET A 727 -7.30 -35.70 10.03
CA MET A 727 -7.39 -37.09 9.56
C MET A 727 -6.01 -37.79 9.53
N GLN A 728 -4.91 -37.01 9.48
CA GLN A 728 -3.55 -37.55 9.33
C GLN A 728 -2.96 -37.93 10.69
N PRO A 729 -2.65 -39.24 10.93
CA PRO A 729 -2.19 -39.70 12.25
C PRO A 729 -0.85 -39.14 12.71
N ASP A 730 0.11 -38.97 11.77
CA ASP A 730 1.49 -38.48 12.00
C ASP A 730 1.65 -37.00 11.54
N ILE A 731 0.60 -36.22 11.72
CA ILE A 731 0.55 -34.84 11.25
C ILE A 731 1.73 -33.98 11.75
N GLU A 732 2.24 -34.27 12.95
CA GLU A 732 3.35 -33.50 13.54
C GLU A 732 4.63 -33.53 12.68
N GLU A 733 4.80 -34.60 11.88
CA GLU A 733 5.96 -34.77 11.02
C GLU A 733 5.86 -34.11 9.67
N TRP A 734 4.66 -33.60 9.31
CA TRP A 734 4.40 -33.01 8.01
C TRP A 734 4.58 -31.50 8.01
N GLU A 735 5.28 -30.98 7.01
CA GLU A 735 5.33 -29.56 6.67
C GLU A 735 4.34 -29.23 5.54
N ILE A 736 3.72 -28.03 5.58
CA ILE A 736 2.74 -27.62 4.58
C ILE A 736 3.14 -26.24 4.07
N LEU A 737 3.61 -26.19 2.83
CA LEU A 737 4.12 -24.99 2.19
C LEU A 737 3.16 -24.46 1.13
N SER A 738 3.09 -23.15 0.97
CA SER A 738 2.36 -22.44 -0.07
C SER A 738 3.33 -21.61 -0.91
N ALA A 739 3.55 -22.01 -2.17
CA ALA A 739 4.38 -21.27 -3.12
C ALA A 739 3.50 -20.56 -4.17
N GLY A 740 3.82 -19.31 -4.47
CA GLY A 740 3.07 -18.46 -5.41
C GLY A 740 3.00 -17.01 -4.95
N GLU A 741 1.87 -16.58 -4.42
CA GLU A 741 1.71 -15.26 -3.81
C GLU A 741 2.12 -15.29 -2.34
N MET A 742 2.76 -14.22 -1.87
CA MET A 742 3.09 -14.07 -0.44
C MET A 742 1.80 -13.77 0.35
N HIS A 743 1.58 -14.54 1.41
CA HIS A 743 0.47 -14.32 2.35
C HIS A 743 0.90 -14.66 3.78
N ARG A 744 0.10 -14.27 4.77
CA ARG A 744 0.34 -14.69 6.16
C ARG A 744 0.14 -16.20 6.30
N SER A 745 0.88 -16.82 7.21
CA SER A 745 0.63 -18.22 7.58
C SER A 745 -0.83 -18.41 8.01
N ILE A 746 -1.43 -19.51 7.54
CA ILE A 746 -2.85 -19.80 7.79
C ILE A 746 -2.95 -20.95 8.77
N PRO A 747 -3.54 -20.76 9.97
CA PRO A 747 -3.76 -21.85 10.92
C PRO A 747 -4.69 -22.92 10.35
N LEU A 748 -4.28 -24.19 10.42
CA LEU A 748 -5.05 -25.33 9.90
C LEU A 748 -5.70 -26.18 11.00
N GLY A 749 -5.30 -26.00 12.26
CA GLY A 749 -5.66 -26.81 13.41
C GLY A 749 -4.53 -27.76 13.83
N ASN A 750 -4.64 -28.38 15.01
CA ASN A 750 -3.64 -29.28 15.59
C ASN A 750 -2.19 -28.73 15.59
N GLY A 751 -2.05 -27.43 15.85
CA GLY A 751 -0.75 -26.77 15.85
C GLY A 751 -0.07 -26.61 14.47
N LYS A 752 -0.75 -26.96 13.36
CA LYS A 752 -0.24 -26.84 11.98
C LYS A 752 -0.69 -25.58 11.28
N GLU A 753 0.18 -25.11 10.42
CA GLU A 753 -0.05 -23.93 9.60
C GLU A 753 0.32 -24.19 8.15
N LEU A 754 -0.37 -23.56 7.22
CA LEU A 754 0.05 -23.40 5.83
C LEU A 754 1.02 -22.22 5.76
N VAL A 755 2.31 -22.51 5.58
CA VAL A 755 3.38 -21.51 5.59
C VAL A 755 3.61 -20.97 4.18
N SER A 756 3.45 -19.67 3.97
CA SER A 756 3.73 -19.04 2.69
C SER A 756 5.24 -18.84 2.51
N VAL A 757 5.76 -19.36 1.41
CA VAL A 757 7.15 -19.13 0.97
C VAL A 757 7.22 -18.11 -0.18
N GLY A 758 6.04 -17.61 -0.62
CA GLY A 758 5.95 -16.61 -1.69
C GLY A 758 6.39 -17.13 -3.05
N LYS A 759 6.85 -16.21 -3.91
CA LYS A 759 7.38 -16.53 -5.23
C LYS A 759 8.83 -17.00 -5.10
N LEU A 760 9.08 -18.27 -5.37
CA LEU A 760 10.42 -18.86 -5.38
C LEU A 760 11.16 -18.54 -6.68
N THR A 761 12.48 -18.47 -6.63
CA THR A 761 13.33 -18.54 -7.83
C THR A 761 13.20 -19.91 -8.48
N ILE A 762 13.62 -20.07 -9.74
CA ILE A 762 13.55 -21.37 -10.45
C ILE A 762 14.37 -22.43 -9.73
N GLU A 763 15.53 -22.07 -9.22
CA GLU A 763 16.43 -22.97 -8.47
C GLU A 763 15.82 -23.39 -7.13
N GLU A 764 15.23 -22.44 -6.38
CA GLU A 764 14.53 -22.73 -5.12
C GLU A 764 13.30 -23.61 -5.36
N TYR A 765 12.54 -23.30 -6.41
CA TYR A 765 11.35 -24.07 -6.78
C TYR A 765 11.72 -25.50 -7.18
N ALA A 766 12.75 -25.69 -8.01
CA ALA A 766 13.24 -27.01 -8.40
C ALA A 766 13.67 -27.83 -7.18
N ARG A 767 14.41 -27.23 -6.23
CA ARG A 767 14.81 -27.88 -4.98
C ARG A 767 13.59 -28.27 -4.14
N THR A 768 12.64 -27.36 -3.99
CA THR A 768 11.40 -27.63 -3.24
C THR A 768 10.62 -28.79 -3.87
N LEU A 769 10.51 -28.85 -5.20
CA LEU A 769 9.86 -29.95 -5.90
C LEU A 769 10.58 -31.30 -5.69
N GLN A 770 11.91 -31.31 -5.73
CA GLN A 770 12.70 -32.52 -5.47
C GLN A 770 12.44 -33.07 -4.07
N GLU A 771 12.36 -32.22 -3.06
CA GLU A 771 12.16 -32.61 -1.66
C GLU A 771 10.70 -32.96 -1.31
N THR A 772 9.74 -32.38 -2.00
CA THR A 772 8.29 -32.51 -1.70
C THR A 772 7.75 -33.87 -2.10
N TYR A 773 6.95 -34.48 -1.21
CA TYR A 773 6.28 -35.76 -1.49
C TYR A 773 4.91 -35.61 -2.15
N ALA A 774 4.08 -34.69 -1.67
CA ALA A 774 2.72 -34.49 -2.19
C ALA A 774 2.48 -33.02 -2.58
N GLY A 775 1.62 -32.78 -3.56
CA GLY A 775 1.27 -31.43 -4.03
C GLY A 775 -0.21 -31.26 -4.29
N ILE A 776 -0.69 -30.01 -4.19
CA ILE A 776 -2.05 -29.63 -4.57
C ILE A 776 -1.99 -28.39 -5.46
N SER A 777 -2.55 -28.51 -6.66
CA SER A 777 -2.70 -27.39 -7.60
C SER A 777 -4.03 -27.49 -8.35
N LEU A 778 -4.97 -26.64 -7.97
CA LEU A 778 -6.30 -26.59 -8.60
C LEU A 778 -6.38 -25.45 -9.62
N MET A 779 -7.19 -25.64 -10.66
CA MET A 779 -7.40 -24.63 -11.71
C MET A 779 -8.79 -24.76 -12.33
N CYS A 780 -9.65 -23.76 -12.14
CA CYS A 780 -10.96 -23.66 -12.77
C CYS A 780 -10.80 -23.10 -14.21
N SER A 781 -10.24 -23.89 -15.11
CA SER A 781 -9.98 -23.55 -16.50
C SER A 781 -9.76 -24.80 -17.35
N PRO A 782 -10.11 -24.79 -18.64
CA PRO A 782 -9.75 -25.86 -19.58
C PRO A 782 -8.25 -25.95 -19.85
N HIS A 783 -7.48 -24.90 -19.56
CA HIS A 783 -6.02 -24.93 -19.64
C HIS A 783 -5.43 -25.89 -18.59
N PRO A 784 -4.43 -26.73 -18.92
CA PRO A 784 -3.90 -27.74 -18.00
C PRO A 784 -3.20 -27.15 -16.77
N SER A 785 -2.76 -25.88 -16.79
CA SER A 785 -1.91 -25.23 -15.79
C SER A 785 -0.49 -25.80 -15.78
N TYR A 786 0.49 -24.96 -15.47
CA TYR A 786 1.90 -25.40 -15.42
C TYR A 786 2.26 -26.11 -14.11
N PRO A 787 1.85 -25.59 -12.89
CA PRO A 787 2.31 -26.16 -11.64
C PRO A 787 1.98 -27.63 -11.42
N PRO A 788 0.78 -28.16 -11.75
CA PRO A 788 0.53 -29.58 -11.55
C PRO A 788 1.40 -30.46 -12.47
N LEU A 789 1.67 -30.00 -13.69
CA LEU A 789 2.55 -30.70 -14.62
C LEU A 789 4.00 -30.70 -14.11
N GLU A 790 4.49 -29.54 -13.66
CA GLU A 790 5.82 -29.37 -13.07
C GLU A 790 6.01 -30.23 -11.81
N MET A 791 5.05 -30.21 -10.89
CA MET A 791 5.08 -31.03 -9.68
C MET A 791 5.17 -32.53 -10.04
N SER A 792 4.35 -33.00 -10.94
CA SER A 792 4.25 -34.43 -11.25
C SER A 792 5.50 -35.01 -11.93
N VAL A 793 6.21 -34.21 -12.74
CA VAL A 793 7.47 -34.67 -13.38
C VAL A 793 8.67 -34.68 -12.41
N PHE A 794 8.56 -34.00 -11.28
CA PHE A 794 9.52 -34.07 -10.18
C PHE A 794 9.14 -35.13 -9.11
N ASP A 795 8.35 -36.14 -9.47
CA ASP A 795 7.91 -37.24 -8.59
C ASP A 795 7.11 -36.77 -7.36
N VAL A 796 6.41 -35.65 -7.47
CA VAL A 796 5.45 -35.18 -6.48
C VAL A 796 4.08 -35.77 -6.78
N LYS A 797 3.46 -36.50 -5.84
CA LYS A 797 2.09 -37.01 -5.97
C LYS A 797 1.11 -35.82 -5.95
N THR A 798 0.64 -35.42 -7.10
CA THR A 798 -0.02 -34.13 -7.31
C THR A 798 -1.54 -34.28 -7.48
N ILE A 799 -2.30 -33.66 -6.59
CA ILE A 799 -3.75 -33.54 -6.70
C ILE A 799 -4.11 -32.31 -7.54
N THR A 800 -4.88 -32.52 -8.59
CA THR A 800 -5.48 -31.48 -9.43
C THR A 800 -6.96 -31.80 -9.68
N ASN A 801 -7.63 -30.95 -10.48
CA ASN A 801 -9.06 -31.13 -10.79
C ASN A 801 -9.32 -31.27 -12.30
N THR A 802 -10.38 -32.00 -12.63
CA THR A 802 -10.98 -31.93 -13.96
C THR A 802 -11.72 -30.59 -14.13
N TYR A 803 -11.82 -30.12 -15.36
CA TYR A 803 -12.62 -28.94 -15.69
C TYR A 803 -12.99 -28.98 -17.18
N ALA A 804 -14.30 -28.99 -17.52
CA ALA A 804 -14.74 -29.15 -18.89
C ALA A 804 -14.08 -30.37 -19.55
N ASN A 805 -13.37 -30.19 -20.68
CA ASN A 805 -12.63 -31.25 -21.37
C ASN A 805 -11.26 -31.58 -20.73
N LYS A 806 -10.81 -30.81 -19.72
CA LYS A 806 -9.52 -31.05 -19.05
C LYS A 806 -9.64 -32.22 -18.06
N ASP A 807 -8.88 -33.29 -18.30
CA ASP A 807 -8.58 -34.36 -17.35
C ASP A 807 -7.09 -34.75 -17.48
N LEU A 808 -6.33 -34.58 -16.41
CA LEU A 808 -4.86 -34.79 -16.44
C LEU A 808 -4.46 -36.15 -15.86
N LYS A 809 -5.38 -37.08 -15.59
CA LYS A 809 -5.08 -38.39 -14.97
C LYS A 809 -4.07 -39.22 -15.78
N ASP A 810 -4.09 -39.12 -17.11
CA ASP A 810 -3.24 -39.89 -18.03
C ASP A 810 -1.90 -39.17 -18.35
N PHE A 811 -1.61 -38.03 -17.70
CA PHE A 811 -0.38 -37.28 -17.93
C PHE A 811 0.86 -38.07 -17.44
N ASN A 812 0.84 -38.56 -16.20
CA ASN A 812 1.78 -39.53 -15.64
C ASN A 812 1.24 -40.13 -14.34
N ASP A 813 1.93 -41.16 -13.79
CA ASP A 813 1.53 -41.90 -12.58
C ASP A 813 1.54 -41.10 -11.27
N ASN A 814 2.05 -39.86 -11.31
CA ASN A 814 2.07 -38.96 -10.16
C ASN A 814 0.87 -38.01 -10.13
N MET A 815 0.03 -38.01 -11.18
CA MET A 815 -1.12 -37.12 -11.30
C MET A 815 -2.40 -37.77 -10.78
N VAL A 816 -3.05 -37.07 -9.85
CA VAL A 816 -4.39 -37.44 -9.33
C VAL A 816 -5.38 -36.33 -9.71
N SER A 817 -6.13 -36.56 -10.78
CA SER A 817 -7.11 -35.62 -11.33
C SER A 817 -8.50 -35.97 -10.78
N LEU A 818 -9.10 -35.06 -10.01
CA LEU A 818 -10.37 -35.27 -9.33
C LEU A 818 -11.53 -34.57 -10.05
N ASP A 819 -12.64 -35.23 -10.24
CA ASP A 819 -13.90 -34.68 -10.77
C ASP A 819 -14.81 -34.13 -9.65
N ASN A 820 -14.77 -34.73 -8.47
CA ASN A 820 -15.46 -34.23 -7.27
C ASN A 820 -14.51 -33.44 -6.36
N ILE A 821 -14.62 -32.12 -6.37
CA ILE A 821 -13.70 -31.18 -5.70
C ILE A 821 -14.29 -30.71 -4.35
N SER A 822 -14.81 -31.61 -3.54
CA SER A 822 -15.18 -31.25 -2.17
C SER A 822 -13.94 -31.23 -1.25
N PRO A 823 -13.92 -30.37 -0.18
CA PRO A 823 -12.83 -30.36 0.79
C PRO A 823 -12.56 -31.72 1.42
N MET A 824 -13.60 -32.53 1.62
CA MET A 824 -13.44 -33.88 2.19
C MET A 824 -12.82 -34.84 1.19
N ASN A 825 -13.19 -34.77 -0.08
CA ASN A 825 -12.63 -35.66 -1.10
C ASN A 825 -11.14 -35.39 -1.32
N ILE A 826 -10.76 -34.13 -1.41
CA ILE A 826 -9.34 -33.73 -1.51
C ILE A 826 -8.57 -34.24 -0.26
N ALA A 827 -9.11 -34.02 0.95
CA ALA A 827 -8.47 -34.48 2.20
C ALA A 827 -8.33 -36.01 2.25
N THR A 828 -9.32 -36.77 1.76
CA THR A 828 -9.27 -38.23 1.70
C THR A 828 -8.16 -38.70 0.77
N HIS A 829 -8.08 -38.19 -0.47
CA HIS A 829 -7.02 -38.56 -1.42
C HIS A 829 -5.63 -38.14 -0.91
N LEU A 830 -5.53 -36.97 -0.28
CA LEU A 830 -4.27 -36.53 0.33
C LEU A 830 -3.85 -37.47 1.48
N THR A 831 -4.81 -37.94 2.30
CA THR A 831 -4.55 -38.93 3.36
C THR A 831 -4.05 -40.26 2.77
N GLU A 832 -4.63 -40.74 1.67
CA GLU A 832 -4.20 -41.96 0.98
C GLU A 832 -2.78 -41.82 0.42
N ILE A 833 -2.49 -40.69 -0.22
CA ILE A 833 -1.13 -40.36 -0.71
C ILE A 833 -0.14 -40.36 0.46
N CYS A 834 -0.45 -39.66 1.55
CA CYS A 834 0.45 -39.55 2.71
C CYS A 834 0.65 -40.87 3.47
N LYS A 835 -0.36 -41.75 3.52
CA LYS A 835 -0.20 -43.13 4.05
C LYS A 835 0.77 -43.99 3.25
N ALA A 836 0.88 -43.71 1.95
CA ALA A 836 1.81 -44.40 1.05
C ALA A 836 3.22 -43.78 1.05
N TYR A 837 3.50 -42.84 1.94
CA TYR A 837 4.77 -42.12 2.01
C TYR A 837 5.97 -43.10 2.09
N ARG A 838 6.97 -42.79 1.27
CA ARG A 838 8.30 -43.40 1.31
C ARG A 838 9.36 -42.31 1.29
N PRO A 839 10.42 -42.41 2.14
CA PRO A 839 11.46 -41.38 2.19
C PRO A 839 12.31 -41.34 0.91
N GLN A 840 12.29 -42.44 0.12
CA GLN A 840 12.93 -42.53 -1.20
C GLN A 840 11.93 -43.03 -2.23
N VAL A 841 11.91 -42.38 -3.39
CA VAL A 841 11.06 -42.75 -4.53
C VAL A 841 11.94 -42.95 -5.76
N GLU A 842 11.58 -43.90 -6.62
CA GLU A 842 12.22 -44.09 -7.90
C GLU A 842 11.79 -42.96 -8.84
N HIS A 843 12.78 -42.32 -9.48
CA HIS A 843 12.47 -41.29 -10.48
C HIS A 843 11.82 -41.91 -11.71
N VAL A 844 10.57 -41.54 -11.98
CA VAL A 844 9.83 -42.00 -13.15
C VAL A 844 10.15 -41.09 -14.34
N THR A 845 10.53 -41.69 -15.47
CA THR A 845 10.79 -40.96 -16.71
C THR A 845 9.58 -40.12 -17.08
N ALA A 846 9.77 -38.81 -17.06
CA ALA A 846 8.71 -37.84 -17.33
C ALA A 846 8.22 -37.93 -18.79
N ASN A 847 7.02 -37.40 -19.07
CA ASN A 847 6.46 -37.27 -20.42
C ASN A 847 7.47 -36.55 -21.34
N PRO A 848 8.04 -37.27 -22.35
CA PRO A 848 9.12 -36.69 -23.15
C PRO A 848 8.72 -35.44 -23.93
N LEU A 849 7.48 -35.38 -24.40
CA LEU A 849 6.96 -34.23 -25.15
C LEU A 849 6.82 -32.98 -24.24
N TYR A 850 6.46 -33.19 -22.98
CA TYR A 850 6.39 -32.09 -22.01
C TYR A 850 7.80 -31.62 -21.59
N VAL A 851 8.72 -32.53 -21.39
CA VAL A 851 10.08 -32.19 -20.91
C VAL A 851 10.89 -31.52 -22.01
N LYS A 852 10.82 -32.01 -23.25
CA LYS A 852 11.60 -31.48 -24.35
C LYS A 852 10.81 -31.61 -25.66
N ASN A 853 10.26 -30.50 -26.12
CA ASN A 853 9.69 -30.40 -27.46
C ASN A 853 10.43 -29.30 -28.24
N GLU A 854 11.21 -29.68 -29.25
CA GLU A 854 11.93 -28.72 -30.12
C GLU A 854 11.04 -28.15 -31.21
N HIS A 855 9.81 -28.70 -31.40
CA HIS A 855 8.88 -28.41 -32.49
C HIS A 855 7.64 -27.59 -32.00
N VAL A 856 7.72 -26.97 -30.87
CA VAL A 856 6.59 -26.25 -30.25
C VAL A 856 5.92 -25.26 -31.21
N PHE A 857 6.70 -24.56 -32.00
CA PHE A 857 6.22 -23.51 -32.91
C PHE A 857 6.39 -23.83 -34.39
N ASP A 858 6.45 -25.09 -34.79
CA ASP A 858 6.64 -25.49 -36.21
C ASP A 858 5.54 -24.95 -37.12
N PHE A 859 4.34 -24.69 -36.60
CA PHE A 859 3.24 -24.08 -37.35
C PHE A 859 3.48 -22.61 -37.75
N ILE A 860 4.55 -21.97 -37.27
CA ILE A 860 4.94 -20.62 -37.73
C ILE A 860 5.19 -20.58 -39.25
N LYS A 861 5.62 -21.68 -39.85
CA LYS A 861 5.76 -21.79 -41.31
C LYS A 861 4.41 -21.58 -42.00
N ASP A 862 3.33 -22.15 -41.44
CA ASP A 862 1.99 -22.04 -42.03
C ASP A 862 1.45 -20.60 -41.81
N ILE A 863 1.73 -20.00 -40.67
CA ILE A 863 1.41 -18.56 -40.44
C ILE A 863 2.16 -17.68 -41.44
N LYS A 864 3.41 -17.99 -41.72
CA LYS A 864 4.18 -17.26 -42.73
C LYS A 864 3.57 -17.34 -44.13
N GLU A 865 3.05 -18.50 -44.55
CA GLU A 865 2.35 -18.68 -45.82
C GLU A 865 1.05 -17.86 -45.88
N ILE A 866 0.32 -17.73 -44.74
CA ILE A 866 -0.91 -16.94 -44.63
C ILE A 866 -0.62 -15.42 -44.71
N LEU A 867 0.47 -14.97 -44.09
CA LEU A 867 0.81 -13.53 -44.01
C LEU A 867 1.59 -13.05 -45.26
N GLY A 868 2.14 -13.93 -46.10
CA GLY A 868 2.82 -13.64 -47.36
C GLY A 868 4.22 -13.14 -47.19
#